data_f0a5a4e9015d86ebf43e54e19203354c
#
_entry.id   f0a5a4e9015d86ebf43e54e19203354c
#
_cell.length_a   1.000
_cell.length_b   1.000
_cell.length_c   1.000
_cell.angle_alpha   90.00
_cell.angle_beta   90.00
_cell.angle_gamma   90.00
#
_symmetry.space_group_name_H-M   'P 1'
#
loop_
_entity.id
_entity.type
_entity.pdbx_description
1 polymer ?
#
loop_
_entity_poly.entity_id
_entity_poly.type
_entity_poly.pdbx_seq_one_letter_code
_entity_poly.pdbx_strand_id
1 'polypeptide(L)'
;MSLRERATVITGMGAVASIGVGLDAFWSAIAAGRTGVRGALRFATEAYDVHLGASLDPAALPAGLLDGDAAIDPSAAVAILAAREAMERAGITGATIAADRLAIVMGTSAGGLCSRSAYELTDPRERAQRHRVLERSGFHVQTAAVADALGIDGPRLTVSTACASSTHALGHARDLLRRGLADAVITGGVDLLIEETFAGFHAMGAISPAPCAPFSLPVGMSVGEGAGFLVLERLDDAERRSRQPLAALLGVGSSADGHHPTAPDPTGLGIARALRAALDDAGVTPAQIGYFNAHGTGTEANDLAEWRALQRVFGADAERLPVSSLKGHLGHTLGAAGVLEIIATILAMQRGLLPPTLGFTTSRGHGPPDLIAGAIPREARVRFALKSSSAFGGANAAVVLAGDARDAVAITAIERPAAVVILGASAVAAHGFEGLDAALRRGIPLWRSVDASGSPVPLPPVAARVPPIPLARLVRGVDPRGMDTLTRFLTTAAALALADAGLVIRGTLRERVGLVAGAARLPWDSADAFWDSIRARGYARLSAPAFSRIVMNAAAGAAARSLSLLGPTSLLAGGPLGGLHAVAVAAEMLACRDDADALVAGAADELGPGMLADHAFMHPDAGREDDPFPIYAADHEAPVRGEGAACFVLARAASASMLAPTKAPIARVAGTGLAGPRGLDVAIGFALRAAEISPADVDAIYGSADGTLASSRAELDALHAVFGASLARIPLANPASILGASEGLSALTTAAAIEALRTGRAHPIAGAASCPGLELHGASRGPVRTVLIIAADPAAGSAALLLQAP
;
A
#
# COMPACT_ATOMS: atom_id res chain seq x y z
N MET A 1 23.32 -4.82 -14.76
CA MET A 1 22.67 -6.12 -14.47
C MET A 1 22.40 -6.83 -15.80
N SER A 2 22.74 -8.12 -15.91
CA SER A 2 22.42 -8.97 -17.07
C SER A 2 20.91 -9.19 -17.18
N LEU A 3 20.42 -9.73 -18.32
CA LEU A 3 19.00 -10.10 -18.45
C LEU A 3 18.57 -11.14 -17.39
N ARG A 4 19.46 -12.07 -17.03
CA ARG A 4 19.22 -13.08 -15.98
C ARG A 4 19.11 -12.48 -14.58
N GLU A 5 19.96 -11.49 -14.26
CA GLU A 5 19.89 -10.76 -12.98
C GLU A 5 18.59 -9.96 -12.80
N ARG A 6 17.84 -9.69 -13.87
CA ARG A 6 16.56 -8.98 -13.85
C ARG A 6 15.36 -9.90 -13.87
N ALA A 7 15.52 -11.14 -14.30
CA ALA A 7 14.45 -12.12 -14.35
C ALA A 7 13.99 -12.47 -12.93
N THR A 8 12.72 -12.27 -12.63
CA THR A 8 12.14 -12.56 -11.32
C THR A 8 11.46 -13.92 -11.34
N VAL A 9 11.85 -14.76 -10.40
CA VAL A 9 11.33 -16.12 -10.25
C VAL A 9 10.71 -16.33 -8.87
N ILE A 10 9.83 -17.31 -8.78
CA ILE A 10 9.16 -17.73 -7.55
C ILE A 10 9.85 -19.02 -7.09
N THR A 11 10.41 -19.03 -5.90
CA THR A 11 11.15 -20.18 -5.34
C THR A 11 10.44 -20.86 -4.18
N GLY A 12 9.43 -20.21 -3.59
CA GLY A 12 8.64 -20.77 -2.51
C GLY A 12 7.22 -20.24 -2.51
N MET A 13 6.31 -21.02 -1.99
CA MET A 13 4.89 -20.69 -1.84
C MET A 13 4.35 -21.25 -0.54
N GLY A 14 3.34 -20.60 0.06
CA GLY A 14 2.61 -21.08 1.22
C GLY A 14 1.18 -20.55 1.23
N ALA A 15 0.25 -21.34 1.70
CA ALA A 15 -1.18 -21.02 1.65
C ALA A 15 -1.94 -21.50 2.89
N VAL A 16 -2.81 -20.63 3.41
CA VAL A 16 -3.79 -20.91 4.45
C VAL A 16 -5.15 -20.42 3.94
N ALA A 17 -6.10 -21.30 3.77
CA ALA A 17 -7.42 -20.95 3.24
C ALA A 17 -8.51 -21.84 3.87
N SER A 18 -9.76 -21.43 3.69
CA SER A 18 -10.94 -22.18 4.17
C SER A 18 -11.02 -23.62 3.68
N ILE A 19 -10.31 -23.98 2.60
CA ILE A 19 -10.27 -25.32 2.01
C ILE A 19 -9.07 -26.15 2.47
N GLY A 20 -8.13 -25.57 3.21
CA GLY A 20 -6.97 -26.27 3.76
C GLY A 20 -5.84 -25.36 4.21
N VAL A 21 -5.02 -25.87 5.11
CA VAL A 21 -3.79 -25.24 5.62
C VAL A 21 -2.59 -25.94 4.98
N GLY A 22 -1.72 -25.19 4.36
CA GLY A 22 -0.58 -25.66 3.57
C GLY A 22 -0.92 -25.99 2.12
N LEU A 23 0.07 -25.90 1.24
CA LEU A 23 -0.10 -26.04 -0.22
C LEU A 23 -0.71 -27.36 -0.66
N ASP A 24 -0.37 -28.48 0.00
CA ASP A 24 -0.82 -29.80 -0.42
C ASP A 24 -2.32 -29.98 -0.12
N ALA A 25 -2.77 -29.54 1.05
CA ALA A 25 -4.19 -29.54 1.43
C ALA A 25 -4.99 -28.57 0.54
N PHE A 26 -4.45 -27.38 0.30
CA PHE A 26 -5.02 -26.34 -0.56
C PHE A 26 -5.26 -26.87 -1.98
N TRP A 27 -4.23 -27.43 -2.63
CA TRP A 27 -4.38 -27.96 -3.98
C TRP A 27 -5.29 -29.19 -4.04
N SER A 28 -5.17 -30.12 -3.09
CA SER A 28 -5.99 -31.32 -3.06
C SER A 28 -7.48 -30.98 -2.97
N ALA A 29 -7.82 -29.91 -2.26
CA ALA A 29 -9.18 -29.42 -2.17
C ALA A 29 -9.67 -28.83 -3.51
N ILE A 30 -8.84 -28.01 -4.18
CA ILE A 30 -9.14 -27.47 -5.52
C ILE A 30 -9.34 -28.60 -6.54
N ALA A 31 -8.40 -29.56 -6.58
CA ALA A 31 -8.44 -30.69 -7.49
C ALA A 31 -9.67 -31.61 -7.26
N ALA A 32 -10.15 -31.69 -6.03
CA ALA A 32 -11.35 -32.44 -5.67
C ALA A 32 -12.67 -31.65 -5.83
N GLY A 33 -12.62 -30.42 -6.35
CA GLY A 33 -13.81 -29.56 -6.50
C GLY A 33 -14.47 -29.20 -5.17
N ARG A 34 -13.71 -29.10 -4.08
CA ARG A 34 -14.25 -28.74 -2.76
C ARG A 34 -14.43 -27.23 -2.62
N THR A 35 -15.49 -26.82 -1.93
CA THR A 35 -15.74 -25.43 -1.53
C THR A 35 -15.51 -25.26 -0.03
N GLY A 36 -14.97 -24.11 0.36
CA GLY A 36 -14.87 -23.65 1.74
C GLY A 36 -16.07 -22.80 2.17
N VAL A 37 -16.99 -22.48 1.25
CA VAL A 37 -18.19 -21.69 1.55
C VAL A 37 -19.19 -22.53 2.33
N ARG A 38 -19.46 -22.11 3.57
CA ARG A 38 -20.31 -22.86 4.51
C ARG A 38 -20.96 -21.92 5.52
N GLY A 39 -21.96 -22.41 6.28
CA GLY A 39 -22.68 -21.64 7.31
C GLY A 39 -21.99 -21.54 8.67
N ALA A 40 -20.82 -22.14 8.85
CA ALA A 40 -20.08 -22.06 10.11
C ALA A 40 -19.16 -20.85 10.14
N LEU A 41 -19.68 -19.69 10.54
CA LEU A 41 -18.92 -18.46 10.73
C LEU A 41 -18.53 -18.27 12.20
N ARG A 42 -17.51 -17.48 12.47
CA ARG A 42 -17.03 -17.17 13.83
C ARG A 42 -17.85 -16.10 14.55
N PHE A 43 -18.86 -15.55 13.91
CA PHE A 43 -19.80 -14.57 14.46
C PHE A 43 -21.24 -14.99 14.19
N ALA A 44 -22.17 -14.45 14.97
CA ALA A 44 -23.58 -14.74 14.87
C ALA A 44 -24.20 -14.19 13.57
N THR A 45 -24.99 -14.98 12.87
CA THR A 45 -25.57 -14.58 11.58
C THR A 45 -27.11 -14.52 11.58
N GLU A 46 -27.76 -14.74 12.71
CA GLU A 46 -29.23 -14.79 12.84
C GLU A 46 -29.91 -13.46 12.47
N ALA A 47 -29.16 -12.36 12.56
CA ALA A 47 -29.66 -11.04 12.20
C ALA A 47 -29.59 -10.73 10.69
N TYR A 48 -28.99 -11.60 9.90
CA TYR A 48 -28.84 -11.46 8.46
C TYR A 48 -29.74 -12.43 7.71
N ASP A 49 -30.06 -12.15 6.46
CA ASP A 49 -30.76 -13.05 5.54
C ASP A 49 -29.81 -13.98 4.76
N VAL A 50 -28.51 -13.81 4.95
CA VAL A 50 -27.44 -14.66 4.39
C VAL A 50 -26.54 -15.16 5.51
N HIS A 51 -26.22 -16.47 5.47
CA HIS A 51 -25.48 -17.14 6.55
C HIS A 51 -24.21 -17.84 6.07
N LEU A 52 -23.74 -17.56 4.83
CA LEU A 52 -22.64 -18.27 4.18
C LEU A 52 -21.39 -17.41 4.07
N GLY A 53 -20.25 -18.02 4.33
CA GLY A 53 -18.93 -17.46 4.09
C GLY A 53 -17.87 -18.56 4.07
N ALA A 54 -16.66 -18.24 3.67
CA ALA A 54 -15.55 -19.19 3.60
C ALA A 54 -14.56 -18.94 4.73
N SER A 55 -14.94 -19.34 5.95
CA SER A 55 -14.12 -19.23 7.16
C SER A 55 -13.07 -20.32 7.25
N LEU A 56 -11.90 -19.99 7.82
CA LEU A 56 -10.90 -20.96 8.25
C LEU A 56 -11.50 -21.94 9.28
N ASP A 57 -11.04 -23.16 9.25
CA ASP A 57 -11.41 -24.15 10.26
C ASP A 57 -10.48 -23.98 11.48
N PRO A 58 -10.98 -23.55 12.66
CA PRO A 58 -10.15 -23.40 13.83
C PRO A 58 -9.46 -24.70 14.26
N ALA A 59 -10.06 -25.85 13.96
CA ALA A 59 -9.48 -27.16 14.29
C ALA A 59 -8.25 -27.52 13.41
N ALA A 60 -8.11 -26.87 12.25
CA ALA A 60 -6.97 -27.04 11.35
C ALA A 60 -5.82 -26.07 11.65
N LEU A 61 -5.99 -25.16 12.61
CA LEU A 61 -5.02 -24.14 12.99
C LEU A 61 -4.43 -24.46 14.37
N PRO A 62 -3.23 -23.96 14.70
CA PRO A 62 -2.71 -23.97 16.06
C PRO A 62 -3.74 -23.40 17.06
N ALA A 63 -3.89 -24.06 18.22
CA ALA A 63 -4.83 -23.61 19.25
C ALA A 63 -4.56 -22.17 19.67
N GLY A 64 -5.61 -21.37 19.79
CA GLY A 64 -5.53 -19.98 20.21
C GLY A 64 -5.06 -18.99 19.11
N LEU A 65 -4.77 -19.46 17.90
CA LEU A 65 -4.23 -18.59 16.84
C LEU A 65 -5.18 -17.44 16.46
N LEU A 66 -6.47 -17.67 16.55
CA LEU A 66 -7.50 -16.68 16.21
C LEU A 66 -8.06 -15.94 17.43
N ASP A 67 -7.52 -16.16 18.62
CA ASP A 67 -7.99 -15.52 19.85
C ASP A 67 -7.52 -14.07 19.93
N GLY A 68 -8.44 -13.16 20.23
CA GLY A 68 -8.16 -11.71 20.24
C GLY A 68 -7.24 -11.22 21.36
N ASP A 69 -6.90 -12.07 22.34
CA ASP A 69 -6.02 -11.73 23.46
C ASP A 69 -4.52 -11.89 23.12
N ALA A 70 -4.20 -12.35 21.91
CA ALA A 70 -2.82 -12.52 21.46
C ALA A 70 -2.06 -11.19 21.41
N ALA A 71 -0.74 -11.24 21.51
CA ALA A 71 0.14 -10.07 21.39
C ALA A 71 0.10 -9.42 20.00
N ILE A 72 -0.37 -10.15 18.99
CA ILE A 72 -0.50 -9.70 17.60
C ILE A 72 -1.94 -9.88 17.11
N ASP A 73 -2.31 -9.14 16.06
CA ASP A 73 -3.61 -9.29 15.41
C ASP A 73 -3.75 -10.71 14.81
N PRO A 74 -4.92 -11.35 14.89
CA PRO A 74 -5.13 -12.69 14.31
C PRO A 74 -4.78 -12.79 12.81
N SER A 75 -4.95 -11.71 12.05
CA SER A 75 -4.56 -11.68 10.63
C SER A 75 -3.04 -11.87 10.46
N ALA A 76 -2.23 -11.21 11.29
CA ALA A 76 -0.78 -11.40 11.28
C ALA A 76 -0.40 -12.85 11.66
N ALA A 77 -1.08 -13.45 12.62
CA ALA A 77 -0.83 -14.84 13.03
C ALA A 77 -1.08 -15.82 11.87
N VAL A 78 -2.16 -15.66 11.12
CA VAL A 78 -2.45 -16.48 9.93
C VAL A 78 -1.43 -16.21 8.81
N ALA A 79 -1.03 -14.95 8.61
CA ALA A 79 0.00 -14.59 7.64
C ALA A 79 1.34 -15.24 7.93
N ILE A 80 1.75 -15.30 9.21
CA ILE A 80 3.01 -15.96 9.64
C ILE A 80 3.03 -17.43 9.23
N LEU A 81 1.92 -18.15 9.35
CA LEU A 81 1.87 -19.57 8.95
C LEU A 81 2.14 -19.73 7.46
N ALA A 82 1.44 -18.99 6.62
CA ALA A 82 1.61 -19.07 5.17
C ALA A 82 3.00 -18.57 4.71
N ALA A 83 3.50 -17.49 5.30
CA ALA A 83 4.82 -16.94 4.96
C ALA A 83 5.96 -17.87 5.40
N ARG A 84 5.81 -18.53 6.54
CA ARG A 84 6.77 -19.52 7.01
C ARG A 84 6.86 -20.73 6.07
N GLU A 85 5.72 -21.29 5.64
CA GLU A 85 5.69 -22.35 4.63
C GLU A 85 6.39 -21.91 3.33
N ALA A 86 6.15 -20.69 2.87
CA ALA A 86 6.78 -20.16 1.66
C ALA A 86 8.31 -20.09 1.81
N MET A 87 8.82 -19.59 2.94
CA MET A 87 10.25 -19.50 3.22
C MET A 87 10.91 -20.87 3.37
N GLU A 88 10.27 -21.79 4.07
CA GLU A 88 10.76 -23.18 4.24
C GLU A 88 10.89 -23.89 2.88
N ARG A 89 9.87 -23.76 2.03
CA ARG A 89 9.89 -24.34 0.67
C ARG A 89 10.94 -23.68 -0.24
N ALA A 90 11.19 -22.39 -0.07
CA ALA A 90 12.28 -21.68 -0.75
C ALA A 90 13.66 -22.03 -0.18
N GLY A 91 13.73 -22.69 0.99
CA GLY A 91 14.96 -22.95 1.72
C GLY A 91 15.69 -21.66 2.13
N ILE A 92 14.94 -20.65 2.51
CA ILE A 92 15.48 -19.42 3.06
C ILE A 92 15.69 -19.59 4.56
N THR A 93 16.93 -19.36 4.99
CA THR A 93 17.35 -19.35 6.39
C THR A 93 18.32 -18.19 6.59
N GLY A 94 18.59 -17.80 7.83
CA GLY A 94 19.59 -16.76 8.11
C GLY A 94 21.01 -17.09 7.62
N ALA A 95 21.30 -18.36 7.34
CA ALA A 95 22.57 -18.76 6.72
C ALA A 95 22.61 -18.62 5.19
N THR A 96 21.44 -18.53 4.54
CA THR A 96 21.37 -18.48 3.06
C THR A 96 21.23 -17.07 2.52
N ILE A 97 20.51 -16.18 3.23
CA ILE A 97 20.34 -14.78 2.88
C ILE A 97 20.37 -13.97 4.17
N ALA A 98 21.13 -12.88 4.20
CA ALA A 98 21.22 -12.01 5.37
C ALA A 98 19.87 -11.34 5.66
N ALA A 99 19.54 -11.15 6.93
CA ALA A 99 18.22 -10.66 7.36
C ALA A 99 17.88 -9.27 6.79
N ASP A 100 18.86 -8.39 6.67
CA ASP A 100 18.75 -7.05 6.08
C ASP A 100 18.61 -7.07 4.55
N ARG A 101 18.88 -8.22 3.90
CA ARG A 101 18.69 -8.46 2.46
C ARG A 101 17.39 -9.21 2.15
N LEU A 102 16.64 -9.63 3.19
CA LEU A 102 15.28 -10.13 3.06
C LEU A 102 14.28 -8.98 3.21
N ALA A 103 13.36 -8.84 2.26
CA ALA A 103 12.28 -7.87 2.34
C ALA A 103 10.92 -8.55 2.47
N ILE A 104 9.93 -7.81 2.96
CA ILE A 104 8.53 -8.21 2.93
C ILE A 104 7.67 -7.16 2.27
N VAL A 105 6.78 -7.59 1.36
CA VAL A 105 5.74 -6.74 0.76
C VAL A 105 4.41 -7.45 0.91
N MET A 106 3.57 -6.97 1.82
CA MET A 106 2.31 -7.62 2.16
C MET A 106 1.11 -6.79 1.75
N GLY A 107 0.14 -7.44 1.09
CA GLY A 107 -1.15 -6.89 0.74
C GLY A 107 -2.23 -7.23 1.77
N THR A 108 -3.08 -6.26 2.12
CA THR A 108 -4.24 -6.49 2.98
C THR A 108 -5.31 -5.43 2.73
N SER A 109 -6.59 -5.80 2.82
CA SER A 109 -7.73 -4.88 2.73
C SER A 109 -8.26 -4.48 4.11
N ALA A 110 -8.20 -5.42 5.05
CA ALA A 110 -8.80 -5.32 6.38
C ALA A 110 -7.79 -5.63 7.49
N GLY A 111 -6.50 -5.56 7.18
CA GLY A 111 -5.43 -5.84 8.14
C GLY A 111 -5.49 -4.94 9.36
N GLY A 112 -5.43 -5.56 10.56
CA GLY A 112 -5.58 -4.86 11.83
C GLY A 112 -7.02 -4.48 12.19
N LEU A 113 -8.00 -4.80 11.34
CA LEU A 113 -9.40 -4.47 11.63
C LEU A 113 -9.97 -5.31 12.79
N CYS A 114 -9.47 -6.53 13.01
CA CYS A 114 -9.80 -7.31 14.22
C CYS A 114 -9.42 -6.54 15.50
N SER A 115 -8.23 -5.99 15.55
CA SER A 115 -7.76 -5.15 16.66
C SER A 115 -8.53 -3.83 16.72
N ARG A 116 -8.85 -3.21 15.58
CA ARG A 116 -9.67 -2.00 15.55
C ARG A 116 -11.06 -2.24 16.12
N SER A 117 -11.71 -3.35 15.79
CA SER A 117 -13.01 -3.75 16.34
C SER A 117 -12.92 -3.90 17.86
N ALA A 118 -11.89 -4.56 18.36
CA ALA A 118 -11.65 -4.69 19.79
C ALA A 118 -11.45 -3.29 20.46
N TYR A 119 -10.75 -2.36 19.82
CA TYR A 119 -10.62 -0.98 20.31
C TYR A 119 -11.97 -0.28 20.43
N GLU A 120 -12.84 -0.41 19.42
CA GLU A 120 -14.16 0.24 19.41
C GLU A 120 -15.15 -0.37 20.43
N LEU A 121 -15.00 -1.65 20.74
CA LEU A 121 -15.83 -2.37 21.70
C LEU A 121 -15.32 -2.24 23.14
N THR A 122 -14.06 -1.84 23.35
CA THR A 122 -13.50 -1.60 24.70
C THR A 122 -14.06 -0.32 25.31
N ASP A 123 -14.43 -0.35 26.58
CA ASP A 123 -14.92 0.84 27.32
C ASP A 123 -13.94 2.01 27.16
N PRO A 124 -14.42 3.19 26.73
CA PRO A 124 -13.56 4.39 26.59
C PRO A 124 -12.78 4.79 27.85
N ARG A 125 -13.19 4.29 29.02
CA ARG A 125 -12.50 4.51 30.30
C ARG A 125 -11.29 3.59 30.50
N GLU A 126 -11.25 2.45 29.82
CA GLU A 126 -10.15 1.48 29.89
C GLU A 126 -8.99 1.85 28.94
N ARG A 127 -8.40 3.03 29.14
CA ARG A 127 -7.49 3.67 28.20
C ARG A 127 -6.25 2.85 27.89
N ALA A 128 -5.61 2.25 28.88
CA ALA A 128 -4.41 1.45 28.68
C ALA A 128 -4.68 0.21 27.80
N GLN A 129 -5.88 -0.39 27.93
CA GLN A 129 -6.29 -1.50 27.07
C GLN A 129 -6.59 -0.99 25.65
N ARG A 130 -7.34 0.09 25.50
CA ARG A 130 -7.62 0.70 24.20
C ARG A 130 -6.35 1.08 23.46
N HIS A 131 -5.39 1.70 24.14
CA HIS A 131 -4.10 2.06 23.53
C HIS A 131 -3.37 0.85 23.00
N ARG A 132 -3.17 -0.21 23.81
CA ARG A 132 -2.51 -1.44 23.35
C ARG A 132 -3.16 -2.06 22.13
N VAL A 133 -4.49 -2.00 22.04
CA VAL A 133 -5.25 -2.54 20.91
C VAL A 133 -5.12 -1.62 19.69
N LEU A 134 -5.14 -0.30 19.88
CA LEU A 134 -4.96 0.67 18.80
C LEU A 134 -3.58 0.56 18.16
N GLU A 135 -2.53 0.39 18.96
CA GLU A 135 -1.17 0.16 18.44
C GLU A 135 -1.10 -1.04 17.49
N ARG A 136 -1.86 -2.11 17.78
CA ARG A 136 -1.93 -3.30 16.92
C ARG A 136 -2.82 -3.14 15.68
N SER A 137 -3.64 -2.09 15.62
CA SER A 137 -4.63 -1.91 14.54
C SER A 137 -4.03 -1.33 13.25
N GLY A 138 -2.80 -0.85 13.27
CA GLY A 138 -2.13 -0.33 12.08
C GLY A 138 -1.89 -1.42 11.02
N PHE A 139 -2.19 -1.12 9.77
CA PHE A 139 -1.98 -2.08 8.67
C PHE A 139 -0.49 -2.46 8.52
N HIS A 140 0.41 -1.50 8.66
CA HIS A 140 1.86 -1.74 8.65
C HIS A 140 2.34 -2.58 9.83
N VAL A 141 1.65 -2.53 10.96
CA VAL A 141 1.98 -3.34 12.15
C VAL A 141 1.77 -4.83 11.88
N GLN A 142 0.81 -5.20 11.01
CA GLN A 142 0.63 -6.58 10.60
C GLN A 142 1.84 -7.09 9.82
N THR A 143 2.33 -6.28 8.88
CA THR A 143 3.55 -6.60 8.12
C THR A 143 4.77 -6.69 9.03
N ALA A 144 4.88 -5.79 10.01
CA ALA A 144 5.94 -5.82 11.02
C ALA A 144 5.92 -7.12 11.83
N ALA A 145 4.75 -7.52 12.33
CA ALA A 145 4.61 -8.76 13.12
C ALA A 145 5.04 -10.00 12.31
N VAL A 146 4.70 -10.06 11.02
CA VAL A 146 5.16 -11.14 10.13
C VAL A 146 6.68 -11.08 9.93
N ALA A 147 7.23 -9.89 9.66
CA ALA A 147 8.67 -9.69 9.48
C ALA A 147 9.46 -10.12 10.72
N ASP A 148 9.03 -9.67 11.91
CA ASP A 148 9.68 -9.98 13.18
C ASP A 148 9.64 -11.48 13.49
N ALA A 149 8.49 -12.14 13.26
CA ALA A 149 8.33 -13.58 13.46
C ALA A 149 9.19 -14.44 12.51
N LEU A 150 9.60 -13.88 11.37
CA LEU A 150 10.38 -14.54 10.34
C LEU A 150 11.86 -14.09 10.31
N GLY A 151 12.25 -13.14 11.16
CA GLY A 151 13.62 -12.61 11.21
C GLY A 151 13.98 -11.79 9.97
N ILE A 152 13.05 -10.99 9.44
CA ILE A 152 13.23 -10.11 8.26
C ILE A 152 13.59 -8.71 8.74
N ASP A 153 14.80 -8.26 8.47
CA ASP A 153 15.33 -6.94 8.85
C ASP A 153 15.52 -5.98 7.65
N GLY A 154 15.14 -6.40 6.45
CA GLY A 154 15.16 -5.58 5.26
C GLY A 154 13.87 -4.75 5.07
N PRO A 155 13.64 -4.21 3.86
CA PRO A 155 12.50 -3.37 3.56
C PRO A 155 11.15 -4.00 3.90
N ARG A 156 10.24 -3.20 4.48
CA ARG A 156 8.87 -3.60 4.86
C ARG A 156 7.88 -2.68 4.19
N LEU A 157 7.03 -3.22 3.32
CA LEU A 157 5.97 -2.46 2.65
C LEU A 157 4.61 -3.13 2.88
N THR A 158 3.62 -2.32 3.21
CA THR A 158 2.22 -2.78 3.29
C THR A 158 1.42 -2.11 2.20
N VAL A 159 0.77 -2.91 1.36
CA VAL A 159 -0.06 -2.45 0.24
C VAL A 159 -1.53 -2.66 0.60
N SER A 160 -2.34 -1.61 0.49
CA SER A 160 -3.77 -1.68 0.73
C SER A 160 -4.56 -1.07 -0.42
N THR A 161 -4.77 -1.86 -1.44
CA THR A 161 -5.59 -1.53 -2.61
C THR A 161 -6.82 -2.44 -2.69
N ALA A 162 -7.46 -2.64 -1.54
CA ALA A 162 -8.60 -3.53 -1.37
C ALA A 162 -8.34 -4.94 -1.99
N CYS A 163 -9.23 -5.47 -2.81
CA CYS A 163 -9.12 -6.82 -3.37
C CYS A 163 -7.92 -7.04 -4.29
N ALA A 164 -7.23 -5.98 -4.75
CA ALA A 164 -6.04 -6.06 -5.58
C ALA A 164 -4.72 -6.00 -4.78
N SER A 165 -4.77 -5.90 -3.45
CA SER A 165 -3.62 -5.61 -2.58
C SER A 165 -2.45 -6.58 -2.80
N SER A 166 -2.66 -7.89 -2.72
CA SER A 166 -1.58 -8.87 -2.88
C SER A 166 -1.04 -8.93 -4.31
N THR A 167 -1.87 -8.63 -5.33
CA THR A 167 -1.40 -8.57 -6.72
C THR A 167 -0.50 -7.34 -6.95
N HIS A 168 -0.85 -6.18 -6.38
CA HIS A 168 0.03 -5.01 -6.39
C HIS A 168 1.30 -5.25 -5.57
N ALA A 169 1.20 -5.94 -4.43
CA ALA A 169 2.35 -6.30 -3.60
C ALA A 169 3.42 -7.07 -4.38
N LEU A 170 3.01 -8.03 -5.24
CA LEU A 170 3.95 -8.75 -6.12
C LEU A 170 4.69 -7.81 -7.07
N GLY A 171 3.99 -6.82 -7.62
CA GLY A 171 4.61 -5.82 -8.50
C GLY A 171 5.68 -5.01 -7.77
N HIS A 172 5.39 -4.51 -6.58
CA HIS A 172 6.35 -3.76 -5.77
C HIS A 172 7.51 -4.64 -5.29
N ALA A 173 7.23 -5.89 -4.91
CA ALA A 173 8.27 -6.85 -4.54
C ALA A 173 9.27 -7.09 -5.68
N ARG A 174 8.77 -7.25 -6.91
CA ARG A 174 9.62 -7.36 -8.10
C ARG A 174 10.49 -6.13 -8.32
N ASP A 175 9.95 -4.94 -8.12
CA ASP A 175 10.70 -3.70 -8.31
C ASP A 175 11.83 -3.56 -7.27
N LEU A 176 11.60 -3.95 -6.00
CA LEU A 176 12.66 -4.00 -4.97
C LEU A 176 13.83 -4.91 -5.41
N LEU A 177 13.54 -6.10 -5.99
CA LEU A 177 14.58 -7.00 -6.51
C LEU A 177 15.32 -6.38 -7.68
N ARG A 178 14.61 -5.78 -8.65
CA ARG A 178 15.21 -5.14 -9.84
C ARG A 178 16.13 -3.98 -9.48
N ARG A 179 15.84 -3.30 -8.36
CA ARG A 179 16.68 -2.20 -7.83
C ARG A 179 17.79 -2.67 -6.91
N GLY A 180 17.84 -3.95 -6.58
CA GLY A 180 18.85 -4.49 -5.66
C GLY A 180 18.68 -4.06 -4.20
N LEU A 181 17.47 -3.60 -3.82
CA LEU A 181 17.15 -3.23 -2.44
C LEU A 181 16.96 -4.48 -1.55
N ALA A 182 16.72 -5.63 -2.15
CA ALA A 182 16.66 -6.93 -1.50
C ALA A 182 17.25 -8.02 -2.41
N ASP A 183 17.62 -9.16 -1.83
CA ASP A 183 18.06 -10.36 -2.56
C ASP A 183 16.93 -11.40 -2.66
N ALA A 184 16.03 -11.42 -1.68
CA ALA A 184 14.75 -12.11 -1.78
C ALA A 184 13.64 -11.25 -1.15
N VAL A 185 12.41 -11.41 -1.65
CA VAL A 185 11.23 -10.73 -1.12
C VAL A 185 10.16 -11.76 -0.82
N ILE A 186 9.71 -11.77 0.42
CA ILE A 186 8.51 -12.49 0.85
C ILE A 186 7.32 -11.59 0.54
N THR A 187 6.43 -12.02 -0.36
CA THR A 187 5.30 -11.20 -0.79
C THR A 187 4.02 -12.01 -0.86
N GLY A 188 2.93 -11.36 -0.55
CA GLY A 188 1.63 -12.02 -0.54
C GLY A 188 0.56 -11.17 0.10
N GLY A 189 -0.34 -11.81 0.82
CA GLY A 189 -1.38 -11.06 1.53
C GLY A 189 -2.22 -11.92 2.45
N VAL A 190 -2.97 -11.22 3.30
CA VAL A 190 -3.87 -11.83 4.30
C VAL A 190 -5.08 -10.95 4.52
N ASP A 191 -6.24 -11.58 4.67
CA ASP A 191 -7.43 -10.98 5.31
C ASP A 191 -8.24 -12.05 6.02
N LEU A 192 -8.89 -11.65 7.12
CA LEU A 192 -9.82 -12.49 7.86
C LEU A 192 -11.27 -12.06 7.61
N LEU A 193 -12.16 -13.03 7.68
CA LEU A 193 -13.60 -12.80 7.64
C LEU A 193 -14.11 -12.41 9.04
N ILE A 194 -14.39 -11.13 9.20
CA ILE A 194 -14.94 -10.53 10.41
C ILE A 194 -16.32 -9.98 10.14
N GLU A 195 -17.10 -9.77 11.22
CA GLU A 195 -18.49 -9.34 11.10
C GLU A 195 -18.63 -7.98 10.41
N GLU A 196 -17.72 -7.04 10.65
CA GLU A 196 -17.71 -5.72 10.03
C GLU A 196 -17.66 -5.79 8.50
N THR A 197 -16.79 -6.65 7.99
CA THR A 197 -16.63 -6.85 6.54
C THR A 197 -17.86 -7.55 5.96
N PHE A 198 -18.36 -8.60 6.64
CA PHE A 198 -19.56 -9.32 6.23
C PHE A 198 -20.77 -8.39 6.21
N ALA A 199 -21.02 -7.66 7.30
CA ALA A 199 -22.11 -6.71 7.42
C ALA A 199 -22.03 -5.58 6.37
N GLY A 200 -20.82 -5.11 6.07
CA GLY A 200 -20.59 -4.11 5.04
C GLY A 200 -21.00 -4.57 3.66
N PHE A 201 -20.56 -5.76 3.24
CA PHE A 201 -20.96 -6.34 1.94
C PHE A 201 -22.43 -6.76 1.92
N HIS A 202 -22.98 -7.22 3.04
CA HIS A 202 -24.41 -7.50 3.19
C HIS A 202 -25.24 -6.23 2.99
N ALA A 203 -24.88 -5.12 3.65
CA ALA A 203 -25.56 -3.83 3.52
C ALA A 203 -25.52 -3.28 2.08
N MET A 204 -24.51 -3.66 1.30
CA MET A 204 -24.39 -3.31 -0.12
C MET A 204 -25.19 -4.22 -1.05
N GLY A 205 -25.83 -5.28 -0.54
CA GLY A 205 -26.53 -6.29 -1.35
C GLY A 205 -25.57 -7.10 -2.24
N ALA A 206 -24.30 -7.22 -1.84
CA ALA A 206 -23.28 -7.87 -2.66
C ALA A 206 -23.08 -9.36 -2.33
N ILE A 207 -23.62 -9.86 -1.21
CA ILE A 207 -23.48 -11.26 -0.79
C ILE A 207 -24.55 -12.12 -1.43
N SER A 208 -24.14 -13.28 -1.95
CA SER A 208 -25.04 -14.30 -2.51
C SER A 208 -25.75 -15.09 -1.40
N PRO A 209 -27.04 -15.39 -1.53
CA PRO A 209 -27.76 -16.27 -0.60
C PRO A 209 -27.35 -17.75 -0.71
N ALA A 210 -26.61 -18.12 -1.75
CA ALA A 210 -26.02 -19.43 -1.96
C ALA A 210 -24.51 -19.30 -2.17
N PRO A 211 -23.73 -20.41 -2.18
CA PRO A 211 -22.32 -20.34 -2.53
C PRO A 211 -22.11 -19.57 -3.84
N CYS A 212 -21.14 -18.65 -3.87
CA CYS A 212 -20.97 -17.78 -5.02
C CYS A 212 -20.67 -18.59 -6.30
N ALA A 213 -21.27 -18.14 -7.39
CA ALA A 213 -21.21 -18.76 -8.70
C ALA A 213 -20.70 -17.75 -9.74
N PRO A 214 -19.36 -17.56 -9.87
CA PRO A 214 -18.81 -16.60 -10.81
C PRO A 214 -19.34 -16.84 -12.24
N PHE A 215 -19.74 -15.76 -12.92
CA PHE A 215 -20.35 -15.74 -14.26
C PHE A 215 -21.70 -16.47 -14.39
N SER A 216 -22.29 -16.94 -13.27
CA SER A 216 -23.52 -17.74 -13.21
C SER A 216 -24.55 -17.16 -12.22
N LEU A 217 -25.68 -17.85 -12.10
CA LEU A 217 -26.69 -17.59 -11.06
C LEU A 217 -26.47 -18.54 -9.87
N PRO A 218 -26.78 -18.09 -8.63
CA PRO A 218 -27.26 -16.75 -8.27
C PRO A 218 -26.18 -15.69 -8.34
N VAL A 219 -26.60 -14.42 -8.44
CA VAL A 219 -25.72 -13.26 -8.44
C VAL A 219 -25.29 -12.94 -7.02
N GLY A 220 -24.02 -12.60 -6.85
CA GLY A 220 -23.42 -12.19 -5.57
C GLY A 220 -22.17 -13.00 -5.24
N MET A 221 -21.42 -12.52 -4.30
CA MET A 221 -20.20 -13.19 -3.83
C MET A 221 -20.41 -13.88 -2.49
N SER A 222 -19.54 -14.79 -2.13
CA SER A 222 -19.33 -15.25 -0.76
C SER A 222 -18.04 -14.63 -0.23
N VAL A 223 -18.09 -14.00 0.94
CA VAL A 223 -16.87 -13.49 1.57
C VAL A 223 -16.05 -14.65 2.13
N GLY A 224 -14.73 -14.58 1.99
CA GLY A 224 -13.82 -15.61 2.50
C GLY A 224 -12.64 -14.98 3.24
N GLU A 225 -11.78 -15.84 3.77
CA GLU A 225 -10.58 -15.46 4.48
C GLU A 225 -9.42 -16.39 4.16
N GLY A 226 -8.20 -15.92 4.40
CA GLY A 226 -6.98 -16.69 4.23
C GLY A 226 -5.74 -15.83 4.07
N ALA A 227 -4.62 -16.51 3.92
CA ALA A 227 -3.32 -15.92 3.63
C ALA A 227 -2.60 -16.73 2.56
N GLY A 228 -1.87 -16.06 1.70
CA GLY A 228 -0.94 -16.68 0.76
C GLY A 228 0.34 -15.87 0.66
N PHE A 229 1.46 -16.56 0.53
CA PHE A 229 2.76 -15.92 0.35
C PHE A 229 3.60 -16.64 -0.69
N LEU A 230 4.41 -15.85 -1.36
CA LEU A 230 5.41 -16.26 -2.34
C LEU A 230 6.78 -15.75 -1.90
N VAL A 231 7.81 -16.47 -2.27
CA VAL A 231 9.19 -15.98 -2.23
C VAL A 231 9.63 -15.64 -3.65
N LEU A 232 9.97 -14.38 -3.87
CA LEU A 232 10.53 -13.89 -5.12
C LEU A 232 12.03 -13.71 -4.98
N GLU A 233 12.77 -14.15 -6.00
CA GLU A 233 14.22 -13.97 -6.13
C GLU A 233 14.58 -13.60 -7.58
N ARG A 234 15.77 -13.02 -7.77
CA ARG A 234 16.36 -12.99 -9.13
C ARG A 234 16.76 -14.40 -9.55
N LEU A 235 16.63 -14.71 -10.82
CA LEU A 235 16.94 -16.06 -11.33
C LEU A 235 18.38 -16.49 -10.98
N ASP A 236 19.37 -15.61 -11.20
CA ASP A 236 20.78 -15.90 -10.90
C ASP A 236 21.02 -16.13 -9.39
N ASP A 237 20.25 -15.47 -8.51
CA ASP A 237 20.35 -15.66 -7.06
C ASP A 237 19.79 -17.02 -6.64
N ALA A 238 18.65 -17.41 -7.18
CA ALA A 238 18.05 -18.72 -6.97
C ALA A 238 18.97 -19.84 -7.47
N GLU A 239 19.55 -19.71 -8.67
CA GLU A 239 20.49 -20.69 -9.24
C GLU A 239 21.78 -20.81 -8.39
N ARG A 240 22.34 -19.69 -7.91
CA ARG A 240 23.51 -19.71 -7.01
C ARG A 240 23.23 -20.45 -5.70
N ARG A 241 22.00 -20.42 -5.21
CA ARG A 241 21.53 -21.18 -4.07
C ARG A 241 21.11 -22.62 -4.41
N SER A 242 21.27 -23.05 -5.67
CA SER A 242 20.82 -24.35 -6.19
C SER A 242 19.32 -24.59 -5.99
N ARG A 243 18.50 -23.53 -6.12
CA ARG A 243 17.05 -23.62 -6.04
C ARG A 243 16.44 -23.68 -7.42
N GLN A 244 15.51 -24.63 -7.57
CA GLN A 244 14.71 -24.74 -8.80
C GLN A 244 13.52 -23.79 -8.68
N PRO A 245 13.38 -22.82 -9.60
CA PRO A 245 12.20 -21.96 -9.60
C PRO A 245 10.92 -22.76 -9.86
N LEU A 246 9.84 -22.34 -9.21
CA LEU A 246 8.51 -22.93 -9.37
C LEU A 246 7.77 -22.33 -10.56
N ALA A 247 8.01 -21.06 -10.85
CA ALA A 247 7.45 -20.29 -11.94
C ALA A 247 8.24 -18.99 -12.12
N ALA A 248 7.98 -18.25 -13.20
CA ALA A 248 8.49 -16.89 -13.38
C ALA A 248 7.36 -15.86 -13.33
N LEU A 249 7.62 -14.71 -12.71
CA LEU A 249 6.79 -13.50 -12.78
C LEU A 249 7.31 -12.64 -13.94
N LEU A 250 6.64 -12.70 -15.09
CA LEU A 250 7.10 -12.06 -16.31
C LEU A 250 6.70 -10.59 -16.37
N GLY A 251 5.44 -10.29 -16.11
CA GLY A 251 4.91 -8.95 -16.25
C GLY A 251 3.93 -8.59 -15.15
N VAL A 252 3.87 -7.29 -14.84
CA VAL A 252 2.88 -6.70 -13.95
C VAL A 252 2.27 -5.48 -14.62
N GLY A 253 0.98 -5.26 -14.39
CA GLY A 253 0.29 -4.08 -14.88
C GLY A 253 -0.70 -3.57 -13.85
N SER A 254 -0.87 -2.27 -13.80
CA SER A 254 -1.83 -1.63 -12.90
C SER A 254 -2.55 -0.46 -13.58
N SER A 255 -3.75 -0.13 -13.10
CA SER A 255 -4.54 1.00 -13.59
C SER A 255 -5.59 1.43 -12.58
N ALA A 256 -6.20 2.58 -12.80
CA ALA A 256 -7.40 3.01 -12.09
C ALA A 256 -8.60 3.10 -13.04
N ASP A 257 -9.79 2.70 -12.56
CA ASP A 257 -11.04 2.90 -13.31
C ASP A 257 -11.44 4.39 -13.39
N GLY A 258 -11.25 5.13 -12.30
CA GLY A 258 -11.71 6.50 -12.17
C GLY A 258 -13.22 6.66 -12.31
N HIS A 259 -14.00 5.62 -12.03
CA HIS A 259 -15.43 5.54 -12.31
C HIS A 259 -16.30 5.70 -11.05
N HIS A 260 -16.29 4.73 -10.15
CA HIS A 260 -17.17 4.68 -8.99
C HIS A 260 -16.41 4.17 -7.75
N PRO A 261 -16.82 4.53 -6.51
CA PRO A 261 -16.14 4.04 -5.30
C PRO A 261 -16.09 2.52 -5.16
N THR A 262 -17.14 1.82 -5.58
CA THR A 262 -17.30 0.37 -5.32
C THR A 262 -17.61 -0.47 -6.55
N ALA A 263 -18.08 0.14 -7.66
CA ALA A 263 -18.35 -0.57 -8.90
C ALA A 263 -17.24 -0.34 -9.92
N PRO A 264 -16.82 -1.38 -10.67
CA PRO A 264 -15.87 -1.22 -11.77
C PRO A 264 -16.47 -0.38 -12.90
N ASP A 265 -15.62 0.15 -13.77
CA ASP A 265 -16.05 0.75 -15.03
C ASP A 265 -16.77 -0.32 -15.88
N PRO A 266 -18.07 -0.16 -16.14
CA PRO A 266 -18.85 -1.17 -16.85
C PRO A 266 -18.37 -1.43 -18.28
N THR A 267 -17.54 -0.56 -18.83
CA THR A 267 -16.93 -0.76 -20.16
C THR A 267 -15.74 -1.73 -20.12
N GLY A 268 -15.21 -2.05 -18.93
CA GLY A 268 -14.02 -2.87 -18.73
C GLY A 268 -12.70 -2.21 -19.15
N LEU A 269 -12.70 -0.90 -19.43
CA LEU A 269 -11.48 -0.20 -19.91
C LEU A 269 -10.36 -0.17 -18.87
N GLY A 270 -10.67 0.02 -17.58
CA GLY A 270 -9.67 0.00 -16.51
C GLY A 270 -9.00 -1.36 -16.43
N ILE A 271 -9.77 -2.43 -16.31
CA ILE A 271 -9.25 -3.80 -16.28
C ILE A 271 -8.41 -4.08 -17.55
N ALA A 272 -8.92 -3.72 -18.73
CA ALA A 272 -8.19 -3.92 -19.99
C ALA A 272 -6.84 -3.20 -20.03
N ARG A 273 -6.71 -2.01 -19.42
CA ARG A 273 -5.42 -1.30 -19.31
C ARG A 273 -4.43 -2.08 -18.44
N ALA A 274 -4.87 -2.57 -17.28
CA ALA A 274 -4.00 -3.37 -16.41
C ALA A 274 -3.55 -4.67 -17.10
N LEU A 275 -4.46 -5.36 -17.82
CA LEU A 275 -4.12 -6.57 -18.58
C LEU A 275 -3.10 -6.29 -19.69
N ARG A 276 -3.30 -5.24 -20.49
CA ARG A 276 -2.34 -4.84 -21.55
C ARG A 276 -1.00 -4.46 -20.95
N ALA A 277 -0.96 -3.64 -19.91
CA ALA A 277 0.28 -3.26 -19.25
C ALA A 277 1.06 -4.48 -18.75
N ALA A 278 0.38 -5.50 -18.19
CA ALA A 278 1.04 -6.74 -17.77
C ALA A 278 1.57 -7.55 -18.95
N LEU A 279 0.84 -7.62 -20.06
CA LEU A 279 1.27 -8.31 -21.28
C LEU A 279 2.45 -7.59 -21.94
N ASP A 280 2.40 -6.25 -22.03
CA ASP A 280 3.46 -5.43 -22.60
C ASP A 280 4.75 -5.54 -21.76
N ASP A 281 4.64 -5.47 -20.44
CA ASP A 281 5.77 -5.65 -19.51
C ASP A 281 6.35 -7.06 -19.57
N ALA A 282 5.51 -8.07 -19.82
CA ALA A 282 5.94 -9.44 -20.04
C ALA A 282 6.51 -9.70 -21.45
N GLY A 283 6.30 -8.82 -22.43
CA GLY A 283 6.61 -9.09 -23.83
C GLY A 283 5.84 -10.29 -24.41
N VAL A 284 4.64 -10.56 -23.87
CA VAL A 284 3.80 -11.70 -24.25
C VAL A 284 2.53 -11.17 -24.95
N THR A 285 2.24 -11.73 -26.14
CA THR A 285 1.02 -11.36 -26.86
C THR A 285 -0.21 -12.05 -26.27
N PRO A 286 -1.42 -11.49 -26.42
CA PRO A 286 -2.65 -12.14 -25.98
C PRO A 286 -2.80 -13.58 -26.49
N ALA A 287 -2.45 -13.85 -27.74
CA ALA A 287 -2.55 -15.19 -28.37
C ALA A 287 -1.65 -16.25 -27.70
N GLN A 288 -0.63 -15.85 -26.94
CA GLN A 288 0.25 -16.78 -26.24
C GLN A 288 -0.28 -17.20 -24.86
N ILE A 289 -1.29 -16.51 -24.33
CA ILE A 289 -1.91 -16.82 -23.04
C ILE A 289 -2.79 -18.06 -23.20
N GLY A 290 -2.46 -19.10 -22.47
CA GLY A 290 -3.22 -20.36 -22.48
C GLY A 290 -4.24 -20.51 -21.37
N TYR A 291 -4.23 -19.60 -20.38
CA TYR A 291 -5.18 -19.64 -19.27
C TYR A 291 -5.33 -18.25 -18.64
N PHE A 292 -6.57 -17.91 -18.33
CA PHE A 292 -6.92 -16.70 -17.59
C PHE A 292 -7.56 -17.04 -16.24
N ASN A 293 -6.91 -16.63 -15.16
CA ASN A 293 -7.47 -16.71 -13.83
C ASN A 293 -8.21 -15.39 -13.54
N ALA A 294 -9.53 -15.43 -13.58
CA ALA A 294 -10.37 -14.26 -13.44
C ALA A 294 -10.48 -13.78 -11.98
N HIS A 295 -10.68 -12.48 -11.82
CA HIS A 295 -11.17 -11.95 -10.55
C HIS A 295 -12.54 -12.52 -10.22
N GLY A 296 -13.49 -12.56 -11.16
CA GLY A 296 -14.69 -13.37 -11.15
C GLY A 296 -15.39 -13.47 -9.79
N THR A 297 -15.97 -12.37 -9.29
CA THR A 297 -16.54 -12.31 -7.94
C THR A 297 -17.91 -12.96 -7.81
N GLY A 298 -18.60 -13.21 -8.92
CA GLY A 298 -19.99 -13.63 -8.96
C GLY A 298 -20.98 -12.45 -8.91
N THR A 299 -20.51 -11.22 -8.74
CA THR A 299 -21.34 -10.01 -8.85
C THR A 299 -21.57 -9.63 -10.31
N GLU A 300 -22.76 -9.09 -10.63
CA GLU A 300 -23.10 -8.70 -11.99
C GLU A 300 -22.12 -7.68 -12.58
N ALA A 301 -21.82 -6.62 -11.81
CA ALA A 301 -20.98 -5.53 -12.29
C ALA A 301 -19.55 -5.97 -12.61
N ASN A 302 -18.93 -6.78 -11.72
CA ASN A 302 -17.57 -7.23 -11.94
C ASN A 302 -17.46 -8.20 -13.11
N ASP A 303 -18.31 -9.24 -13.12
CA ASP A 303 -18.21 -10.32 -14.11
C ASP A 303 -18.44 -9.79 -15.52
N LEU A 304 -19.36 -8.83 -15.69
CA LEU A 304 -19.58 -8.15 -16.98
C LEU A 304 -18.42 -7.26 -17.39
N ALA A 305 -17.87 -6.46 -16.47
CA ALA A 305 -16.75 -5.56 -16.77
C ALA A 305 -15.49 -6.34 -17.14
N GLU A 306 -15.22 -7.43 -16.41
CA GLU A 306 -14.06 -8.28 -16.67
C GLU A 306 -14.18 -9.02 -18.02
N TRP A 307 -15.37 -9.56 -18.35
CA TRP A 307 -15.61 -10.15 -19.67
C TRP A 307 -15.39 -9.14 -20.81
N ARG A 308 -15.90 -7.90 -20.67
CA ARG A 308 -15.67 -6.84 -21.64
C ARG A 308 -14.19 -6.48 -21.76
N ALA A 309 -13.44 -6.53 -20.67
CA ALA A 309 -12.01 -6.31 -20.70
C ALA A 309 -11.28 -7.41 -21.48
N LEU A 310 -11.66 -8.68 -21.29
CA LEU A 310 -11.11 -9.79 -22.07
C LEU A 310 -11.38 -9.64 -23.58
N GLN A 311 -12.62 -9.30 -23.95
CA GLN A 311 -12.96 -9.04 -25.35
C GLN A 311 -12.11 -7.92 -25.96
N ARG A 312 -11.81 -6.86 -25.19
CA ARG A 312 -10.97 -5.73 -25.65
C ARG A 312 -9.50 -6.09 -25.82
N VAL A 313 -8.99 -6.99 -24.99
CA VAL A 313 -7.58 -7.38 -25.00
C VAL A 313 -7.32 -8.52 -26.00
N PHE A 314 -8.17 -9.53 -26.03
CA PHE A 314 -7.99 -10.76 -26.80
C PHE A 314 -8.73 -10.76 -28.15
N GLY A 315 -9.68 -9.81 -28.34
CA GLY A 315 -10.50 -9.81 -29.56
C GLY A 315 -11.26 -11.13 -29.75
N ALA A 316 -11.15 -11.74 -30.92
CA ALA A 316 -11.79 -13.03 -31.22
C ALA A 316 -11.22 -14.20 -30.41
N ASP A 317 -9.97 -14.11 -29.93
CA ASP A 317 -9.35 -15.17 -29.12
C ASP A 317 -9.96 -15.26 -27.72
N ALA A 318 -10.65 -14.22 -27.24
CA ALA A 318 -11.38 -14.24 -25.97
C ALA A 318 -12.39 -15.39 -25.88
N GLU A 319 -12.99 -15.80 -27.00
CA GLU A 319 -13.97 -16.88 -27.05
C GLU A 319 -13.39 -18.29 -26.81
N ARG A 320 -12.09 -18.45 -27.00
CA ARG A 320 -11.38 -19.72 -26.85
C ARG A 320 -10.39 -19.73 -25.70
N LEU A 321 -10.27 -18.62 -24.97
CA LEU A 321 -9.40 -18.53 -23.82
C LEU A 321 -9.99 -19.31 -22.66
N PRO A 322 -9.30 -20.33 -22.13
CA PRO A 322 -9.74 -21.04 -20.94
C PRO A 322 -9.76 -20.09 -19.73
N VAL A 323 -10.92 -19.92 -19.12
CA VAL A 323 -11.13 -19.02 -17.99
C VAL A 323 -11.68 -19.78 -16.79
N SER A 324 -11.18 -19.47 -15.59
CA SER A 324 -11.86 -19.85 -14.37
C SER A 324 -11.70 -18.84 -13.25
N SER A 325 -12.60 -18.90 -12.25
CA SER A 325 -12.50 -18.18 -10.99
C SER A 325 -12.50 -19.15 -9.82
N LEU A 326 -11.63 -18.90 -8.87
CA LEU A 326 -11.47 -19.71 -7.66
C LEU A 326 -12.39 -19.30 -6.51
N LYS A 327 -13.19 -18.27 -6.69
CA LYS A 327 -14.06 -17.76 -5.61
C LYS A 327 -15.17 -18.72 -5.20
N GLY A 328 -15.58 -19.64 -6.08
CA GLY A 328 -16.44 -20.75 -5.71
C GLY A 328 -15.78 -21.74 -4.73
N HIS A 329 -14.45 -21.85 -4.75
CA HIS A 329 -13.69 -22.66 -3.79
C HIS A 329 -13.42 -21.93 -2.48
N LEU A 330 -12.91 -20.69 -2.57
CA LEU A 330 -12.28 -19.94 -1.48
C LEU A 330 -13.19 -18.89 -0.85
N GLY A 331 -14.31 -18.57 -1.50
CA GLY A 331 -14.94 -17.27 -1.27
C GLY A 331 -14.04 -16.14 -1.79
N HIS A 332 -14.46 -14.92 -1.59
CA HIS A 332 -13.64 -13.73 -1.88
C HIS A 332 -12.78 -13.40 -0.66
N THR A 333 -11.51 -13.78 -0.68
CA THR A 333 -10.55 -13.58 0.41
C THR A 333 -9.91 -12.19 0.40
N LEU A 334 -10.60 -11.19 -0.14
CA LEU A 334 -10.26 -9.76 -0.12
C LEU A 334 -8.83 -9.48 -0.59
N GLY A 335 -7.99 -8.87 0.25
CA GLY A 335 -6.60 -8.56 -0.09
C GLY A 335 -5.70 -9.78 -0.31
N ALA A 336 -6.07 -10.94 0.25
CA ALA A 336 -5.36 -12.21 0.00
C ALA A 336 -5.78 -12.88 -1.32
N ALA A 337 -6.87 -12.45 -1.95
CA ALA A 337 -7.44 -13.14 -3.11
C ALA A 337 -6.44 -13.30 -4.26
N GLY A 338 -5.74 -12.23 -4.60
CA GLY A 338 -4.78 -12.23 -5.72
C GLY A 338 -3.70 -13.29 -5.56
N VAL A 339 -3.06 -13.36 -4.39
CA VAL A 339 -1.94 -14.28 -4.17
C VAL A 339 -2.39 -15.73 -4.06
N LEU A 340 -3.51 -16.03 -3.39
CA LEU A 340 -4.06 -17.40 -3.33
C LEU A 340 -4.42 -17.92 -4.73
N GLU A 341 -5.00 -17.06 -5.56
CA GLU A 341 -5.34 -17.36 -6.94
C GLU A 341 -4.09 -17.51 -7.83
N ILE A 342 -3.01 -16.74 -7.57
CA ILE A 342 -1.70 -16.89 -8.22
C ILE A 342 -1.06 -18.23 -7.82
N ILE A 343 -1.06 -18.59 -6.54
CA ILE A 343 -0.56 -19.88 -6.05
C ILE A 343 -1.28 -21.03 -6.74
N ALA A 344 -2.61 -20.98 -6.81
CA ALA A 344 -3.41 -22.01 -7.50
C ALA A 344 -3.09 -22.04 -9.01
N THR A 345 -2.86 -20.89 -9.64
CA THR A 345 -2.45 -20.81 -11.05
C THR A 345 -1.10 -21.46 -11.28
N ILE A 346 -0.10 -21.21 -10.43
CA ILE A 346 1.22 -21.84 -10.54
C ILE A 346 1.11 -23.36 -10.36
N LEU A 347 0.36 -23.82 -9.35
CA LEU A 347 0.13 -25.24 -9.11
C LEU A 347 -0.61 -25.89 -10.30
N ALA A 348 -1.58 -25.20 -10.90
CA ALA A 348 -2.27 -25.67 -12.09
C ALA A 348 -1.33 -25.85 -13.30
N MET A 349 -0.45 -24.86 -13.54
CA MET A 349 0.57 -24.92 -14.62
C MET A 349 1.55 -26.08 -14.42
N GLN A 350 2.03 -26.27 -13.19
CA GLN A 350 2.96 -27.35 -12.85
C GLN A 350 2.34 -28.74 -13.02
N ARG A 351 1.05 -28.89 -12.72
CA ARG A 351 0.34 -30.16 -12.70
C ARG A 351 -0.39 -30.45 -14.02
N GLY A 352 -0.49 -29.45 -14.89
CA GLY A 352 -1.24 -29.56 -16.14
C GLY A 352 -2.76 -29.74 -15.91
N LEU A 353 -3.28 -29.13 -14.84
CA LEU A 353 -4.68 -29.26 -14.40
C LEU A 353 -5.24 -27.88 -14.09
N LEU A 354 -6.08 -27.32 -14.97
CA LEU A 354 -6.72 -26.03 -14.77
C LEU A 354 -7.93 -26.17 -13.84
N PRO A 355 -8.00 -25.35 -12.77
CA PRO A 355 -9.06 -25.46 -11.78
C PRO A 355 -10.43 -25.07 -12.37
N PRO A 356 -11.53 -25.71 -11.93
CA PRO A 356 -12.88 -25.35 -12.36
C PRO A 356 -13.41 -24.11 -11.64
N THR A 357 -14.37 -23.44 -12.26
CA THR A 357 -15.26 -22.46 -11.62
C THR A 357 -16.41 -23.20 -10.94
N LEU A 358 -16.34 -23.35 -9.62
CA LEU A 358 -17.40 -23.98 -8.87
C LEU A 358 -18.67 -23.13 -8.89
N GLY A 359 -19.83 -23.80 -8.79
CA GLY A 359 -21.13 -23.15 -8.71
C GLY A 359 -21.68 -22.71 -10.07
N PHE A 360 -20.91 -22.76 -11.16
CA PHE A 360 -21.43 -22.40 -12.48
C PHE A 360 -22.45 -23.44 -12.96
N THR A 361 -23.69 -23.00 -13.11
CA THR A 361 -24.82 -23.83 -13.60
C THR A 361 -25.48 -23.23 -14.81
N THR A 362 -25.72 -21.93 -14.81
CA THR A 362 -26.47 -21.21 -15.82
C THR A 362 -25.79 -19.89 -16.18
N SER A 363 -25.45 -19.70 -17.45
CA SER A 363 -24.88 -18.43 -17.94
C SER A 363 -25.89 -17.29 -17.76
N ARG A 364 -25.40 -16.12 -17.41
CA ARG A 364 -26.18 -14.87 -17.36
C ARG A 364 -26.41 -14.25 -18.73
N GLY A 365 -26.04 -14.96 -19.82
CA GLY A 365 -26.10 -14.42 -21.19
C GLY A 365 -24.88 -13.57 -21.57
N HIS A 366 -23.95 -13.34 -20.64
CA HIS A 366 -22.65 -12.71 -20.87
C HIS A 366 -21.61 -13.40 -19.98
N GLY A 367 -20.38 -13.49 -20.48
CA GLY A 367 -19.27 -14.17 -19.81
C GLY A 367 -18.41 -14.94 -20.80
N PRO A 368 -17.27 -15.48 -20.36
CA PRO A 368 -16.36 -16.24 -21.22
C PRO A 368 -17.02 -17.53 -21.71
N PRO A 369 -17.06 -17.78 -23.05
CA PRO A 369 -17.63 -19.03 -23.58
C PRO A 369 -16.84 -20.27 -23.18
N ASP A 370 -15.50 -20.18 -23.08
CA ASP A 370 -14.65 -21.28 -22.60
C ASP A 370 -14.39 -21.17 -21.08
N LEU A 371 -15.46 -20.98 -20.31
CA LEU A 371 -15.38 -21.07 -18.84
C LEU A 371 -15.20 -22.52 -18.43
N ILE A 372 -14.19 -22.81 -17.63
CA ILE A 372 -13.97 -24.16 -17.07
C ILE A 372 -15.00 -24.37 -15.97
N ALA A 373 -16.11 -24.99 -16.32
CA ALA A 373 -17.24 -25.24 -15.42
C ALA A 373 -17.16 -26.62 -14.76
N GLY A 374 -17.99 -26.82 -13.71
CA GLY A 374 -18.13 -28.10 -13.02
C GLY A 374 -17.24 -28.20 -11.77
N ALA A 375 -16.88 -29.43 -11.40
CA ALA A 375 -16.11 -29.72 -10.18
C ALA A 375 -14.75 -30.38 -10.46
N ILE A 376 -14.50 -30.77 -11.71
CA ILE A 376 -13.29 -31.51 -12.10
C ILE A 376 -12.37 -30.58 -12.87
N PRO A 377 -11.07 -30.49 -12.50
CA PRO A 377 -10.09 -29.73 -13.25
C PRO A 377 -9.97 -30.21 -14.71
N ARG A 378 -9.73 -29.28 -15.63
CA ARG A 378 -9.47 -29.56 -17.05
C ARG A 378 -7.97 -29.86 -17.26
N GLU A 379 -7.65 -30.97 -17.90
CA GLU A 379 -6.28 -31.24 -18.33
C GLU A 379 -5.86 -30.24 -19.43
N ALA A 380 -4.81 -29.49 -19.18
CA ALA A 380 -4.17 -28.61 -20.18
C ALA A 380 -2.75 -28.23 -19.75
N ARG A 381 -1.84 -28.22 -20.70
CA ARG A 381 -0.50 -27.66 -20.47
C ARG A 381 -0.48 -26.22 -20.92
N VAL A 382 -0.19 -25.33 -19.98
CA VAL A 382 -0.17 -23.89 -20.19
C VAL A 382 1.24 -23.36 -19.98
N ARG A 383 1.76 -22.64 -20.97
CA ARG A 383 3.05 -21.98 -20.88
C ARG A 383 2.96 -20.64 -20.18
N PHE A 384 1.98 -19.81 -20.55
CA PHE A 384 1.74 -18.51 -19.96
C PHE A 384 0.31 -18.40 -19.43
N ALA A 385 0.17 -17.91 -18.22
CA ALA A 385 -1.10 -17.60 -17.61
C ALA A 385 -1.19 -16.10 -17.26
N LEU A 386 -2.39 -15.55 -17.36
CA LEU A 386 -2.70 -14.17 -16.99
C LEU A 386 -3.71 -14.19 -15.84
N LYS A 387 -3.43 -13.41 -14.78
CA LYS A 387 -4.29 -13.24 -13.61
C LYS A 387 -4.70 -11.78 -13.47
N SER A 388 -5.99 -11.51 -13.25
CA SER A 388 -6.52 -10.18 -12.96
C SER A 388 -7.01 -10.04 -11.53
N SER A 389 -6.93 -8.83 -10.99
CA SER A 389 -7.57 -8.42 -9.74
C SER A 389 -8.18 -7.04 -9.91
N SER A 390 -9.44 -6.90 -9.52
CA SER A 390 -10.16 -5.62 -9.53
C SER A 390 -10.67 -5.30 -8.13
N ALA A 391 -10.72 -4.02 -7.77
CA ALA A 391 -10.94 -3.64 -6.39
C ALA A 391 -11.83 -2.40 -6.24
N PHE A 392 -12.42 -2.25 -5.07
CA PHE A 392 -13.03 -1.00 -4.64
C PHE A 392 -12.01 0.15 -4.76
N GLY A 393 -12.49 1.36 -4.97
CA GLY A 393 -11.64 2.50 -5.34
C GLY A 393 -11.23 2.50 -6.81
N GLY A 394 -11.57 1.44 -7.58
CA GLY A 394 -11.25 1.28 -8.99
C GLY A 394 -9.80 0.87 -9.26
N ALA A 395 -9.09 0.31 -8.29
CA ALA A 395 -7.74 -0.20 -8.47
C ALA A 395 -7.76 -1.54 -9.20
N ASN A 396 -7.03 -1.67 -10.32
CA ASN A 396 -6.88 -2.89 -11.07
C ASN A 396 -5.41 -3.31 -11.14
N ALA A 397 -5.16 -4.60 -11.01
CA ALA A 397 -3.83 -5.20 -11.14
C ALA A 397 -3.90 -6.47 -11.98
N ALA A 398 -2.83 -6.75 -12.73
CA ALA A 398 -2.69 -7.98 -13.48
C ALA A 398 -1.24 -8.47 -13.44
N VAL A 399 -1.06 -9.79 -13.52
CA VAL A 399 0.26 -10.42 -13.61
C VAL A 399 0.28 -11.49 -14.69
N VAL A 400 1.40 -11.57 -15.40
CA VAL A 400 1.70 -12.65 -16.35
C VAL A 400 2.70 -13.60 -15.70
N LEU A 401 2.37 -14.88 -15.68
CA LEU A 401 3.17 -15.96 -15.14
C LEU A 401 3.64 -16.91 -16.26
N ALA A 402 4.86 -17.42 -16.12
CA ALA A 402 5.35 -18.53 -16.93
C ALA A 402 5.61 -19.77 -16.07
N GLY A 403 5.26 -20.93 -16.58
CA GLY A 403 5.51 -22.22 -15.91
C GLY A 403 6.98 -22.63 -15.94
N ASP A 404 7.76 -22.11 -16.88
CA ASP A 404 9.21 -22.35 -17.00
C ASP A 404 9.98 -21.05 -16.73
N ALA A 405 10.87 -21.08 -15.74
CA ALA A 405 11.70 -19.95 -15.39
C ALA A 405 12.62 -19.47 -16.52
N ARG A 406 12.97 -20.35 -17.47
CA ARG A 406 13.77 -19.98 -18.65
C ARG A 406 13.07 -18.96 -19.55
N ASP A 407 11.75 -18.91 -19.52
CA ASP A 407 10.96 -17.91 -20.25
C ASP A 407 11.22 -16.48 -19.74
N ALA A 408 11.61 -16.31 -18.47
CA ALA A 408 11.94 -15.01 -17.90
C ALA A 408 13.18 -14.35 -18.54
N VAL A 409 14.13 -15.15 -19.02
CA VAL A 409 15.37 -14.64 -19.63
C VAL A 409 15.15 -14.10 -21.03
N ALA A 410 14.20 -14.67 -21.76
CA ALA A 410 13.96 -14.33 -23.16
C ALA A 410 13.25 -12.97 -23.37
N ILE A 411 12.66 -12.40 -22.33
CA ILE A 411 11.62 -11.36 -22.45
C ILE A 411 12.01 -10.04 -21.77
N THR A 412 13.04 -9.99 -20.91
CA THR A 412 13.35 -8.81 -20.09
C THR A 412 13.99 -7.69 -20.92
N ALA A 413 13.21 -6.69 -21.34
CA ALA A 413 13.60 -5.63 -22.29
C ALA A 413 14.16 -4.33 -21.67
N ILE A 414 14.13 -4.15 -20.35
CA ILE A 414 14.56 -2.87 -19.72
C ILE A 414 16.08 -2.85 -19.55
N GLU A 415 16.78 -2.09 -20.40
CA GLU A 415 18.26 -2.02 -20.39
C GLU A 415 18.83 -1.26 -19.19
N ARG A 416 18.19 -0.19 -18.70
CA ARG A 416 18.61 0.57 -17.52
C ARG A 416 17.39 1.21 -16.82
N PRO A 417 17.40 1.35 -15.47
CA PRO A 417 16.38 2.12 -14.77
C PRO A 417 16.31 3.55 -15.31
N ALA A 418 15.09 4.04 -15.57
CA ALA A 418 14.91 5.41 -16.03
C ALA A 418 15.22 6.41 -14.91
N ALA A 419 15.87 7.53 -15.25
CA ALA A 419 16.01 8.64 -14.31
C ALA A 419 14.64 9.29 -14.04
N VAL A 420 14.40 9.63 -12.77
CA VAL A 420 13.13 10.20 -12.30
C VAL A 420 13.35 11.62 -11.79
N VAL A 421 12.44 12.51 -12.16
CA VAL A 421 12.43 13.92 -11.75
C VAL A 421 11.11 14.30 -11.10
N ILE A 422 11.12 15.35 -10.29
CA ILE A 422 9.94 15.96 -9.69
C ILE A 422 9.61 17.21 -10.49
N LEU A 423 8.38 17.29 -11.02
CA LEU A 423 7.90 18.40 -11.84
C LEU A 423 7.10 19.40 -11.02
N GLY A 424 6.42 18.97 -9.96
CA GLY A 424 5.60 19.80 -9.10
C GLY A 424 5.50 19.24 -7.70
N ALA A 425 5.27 20.12 -6.73
CA ALA A 425 5.13 19.78 -5.32
C ALA A 425 4.08 20.65 -4.65
N SER A 426 3.43 20.12 -3.61
CA SER A 426 2.48 20.85 -2.80
C SER A 426 2.46 20.35 -1.37
N ALA A 427 2.03 21.21 -0.45
CA ALA A 427 1.72 20.82 0.93
C ALA A 427 0.45 21.51 1.40
N VAL A 428 -0.32 20.81 2.19
CA VAL A 428 -1.51 21.28 2.90
C VAL A 428 -1.34 20.88 4.35
N ALA A 429 -1.19 21.86 5.23
CA ALA A 429 -0.98 21.63 6.66
C ALA A 429 -1.48 22.83 7.47
N ALA A 430 -1.09 22.99 8.71
CA ALA A 430 -1.52 24.09 9.58
C ALA A 430 -1.24 25.50 9.02
N HIS A 431 -0.31 25.65 8.06
CA HIS A 431 -0.08 26.91 7.31
C HIS A 431 -1.14 27.22 6.24
N GLY A 432 -2.04 26.29 5.96
CA GLY A 432 -2.96 26.31 4.82
C GLY A 432 -2.43 25.50 3.64
N PHE A 433 -2.57 26.01 2.43
CA PHE A 433 -2.14 25.36 1.19
C PHE A 433 -1.19 26.22 0.33
N GLU A 434 -0.75 27.37 0.84
CA GLU A 434 0.21 28.27 0.20
C GLU A 434 1.26 28.72 1.19
N GLY A 435 2.45 29.07 0.70
CA GLY A 435 3.49 29.72 1.50
C GLY A 435 4.19 28.83 2.54
N LEU A 436 4.36 27.53 2.25
CA LEU A 436 5.05 26.60 3.15
C LEU A 436 6.46 27.13 3.54
N ASP A 437 7.29 27.54 2.55
CA ASP A 437 8.63 28.08 2.81
C ASP A 437 8.60 29.27 3.77
N ALA A 438 7.68 30.22 3.56
CA ALA A 438 7.54 31.39 4.43
C ALA A 438 7.08 31.02 5.84
N ALA A 439 6.24 30.01 6.00
CA ALA A 439 5.80 29.52 7.31
C ALA A 439 6.96 28.88 8.06
N LEU A 440 7.70 27.99 7.40
CA LEU A 440 8.87 27.31 7.98
C LEU A 440 9.98 28.29 8.36
N ARG A 441 10.25 29.29 7.53
CA ARG A 441 11.30 30.32 7.83
C ARG A 441 10.94 31.25 8.97
N ARG A 442 9.67 31.49 9.22
CA ARG A 442 9.23 32.27 10.40
C ARG A 442 9.58 31.59 11.70
N GLY A 443 9.71 30.26 11.70
CA GLY A 443 10.08 29.48 12.87
C GLY A 443 9.07 29.56 14.02
N ILE A 444 7.81 29.90 13.74
CA ILE A 444 6.75 30.03 14.73
C ILE A 444 5.82 28.81 14.61
N PRO A 445 5.61 28.06 15.70
CA PRO A 445 4.66 26.95 15.73
C PRO A 445 3.25 27.35 15.28
N LEU A 446 2.59 26.45 14.55
CA LEU A 446 1.27 26.71 13.97
C LEU A 446 0.14 25.94 14.65
N TRP A 447 0.40 25.28 15.76
CA TRP A 447 -0.66 24.66 16.55
C TRP A 447 -1.48 25.69 17.32
N ARG A 448 -2.70 25.26 17.67
CA ARG A 448 -3.70 26.09 18.39
C ARG A 448 -4.34 25.25 19.46
N SER A 449 -4.94 25.90 20.44
CA SER A 449 -5.72 25.29 21.50
C SER A 449 -6.81 24.38 20.92
N VAL A 450 -6.93 23.19 21.48
CA VAL A 450 -7.98 22.22 21.14
C VAL A 450 -9.21 22.54 21.97
N ASP A 451 -10.36 22.70 21.32
CA ASP A 451 -11.64 22.81 22.03
C ASP A 451 -12.03 21.45 22.62
N ALA A 452 -11.89 21.30 23.92
CA ALA A 452 -12.26 20.10 24.64
C ALA A 452 -13.70 20.17 25.20
N SER A 453 -14.45 21.25 24.93
CA SER A 453 -15.83 21.42 25.42
C SER A 453 -16.71 20.31 24.82
N GLY A 454 -17.38 19.56 25.69
CA GLY A 454 -18.24 18.43 25.30
C GLY A 454 -17.51 17.10 24.98
N SER A 455 -16.19 17.05 25.08
CA SER A 455 -15.47 15.78 24.95
C SER A 455 -15.64 14.92 26.21
N PRO A 456 -16.06 13.65 26.11
CA PRO A 456 -16.18 12.76 27.26
C PRO A 456 -14.80 12.26 27.75
N VAL A 457 -13.73 12.58 27.06
CA VAL A 457 -12.34 12.14 27.33
C VAL A 457 -11.39 13.34 27.25
N PRO A 458 -10.29 13.37 28.04
CA PRO A 458 -9.26 14.40 27.92
C PRO A 458 -8.68 14.43 26.50
N LEU A 459 -8.46 15.64 25.99
CA LEU A 459 -7.78 15.93 24.75
C LEU A 459 -6.47 16.67 25.02
N PRO A 460 -5.49 16.66 24.11
CA PRO A 460 -4.28 17.44 24.28
C PRO A 460 -4.62 18.93 24.25
N PRO A 461 -3.83 19.78 24.94
CA PRO A 461 -4.11 21.22 24.99
C PRO A 461 -4.01 21.91 23.64
N VAL A 462 -3.15 21.39 22.74
CA VAL A 462 -2.89 21.97 21.42
C VAL A 462 -2.80 20.90 20.34
N ALA A 463 -3.11 21.29 19.09
CA ALA A 463 -2.89 20.51 17.87
C ALA A 463 -2.68 21.44 16.67
N ALA A 464 -1.96 20.95 15.67
CA ALA A 464 -1.75 21.66 14.41
C ALA A 464 -2.77 21.19 13.36
N ARG A 465 -3.88 21.94 13.23
CA ARG A 465 -4.97 21.61 12.32
C ARG A 465 -4.91 22.40 11.03
N VAL A 466 -5.30 21.75 9.94
CA VAL A 466 -5.45 22.39 8.62
C VAL A 466 -6.63 23.37 8.64
N PRO A 467 -6.44 24.63 8.23
CA PRO A 467 -7.55 25.55 8.03
C PRO A 467 -8.54 25.05 6.97
N PRO A 468 -9.81 25.52 6.97
CA PRO A 468 -10.80 25.09 5.99
C PRO A 468 -10.32 25.26 4.53
N ILE A 469 -10.38 24.18 3.75
CA ILE A 469 -9.92 24.15 2.35
C ILE A 469 -11.09 24.41 1.40
N PRO A 470 -11.00 25.39 0.49
CA PRO A 470 -12.04 25.65 -0.51
C PRO A 470 -11.90 24.71 -1.73
N LEU A 471 -11.94 23.38 -1.51
CA LEU A 471 -11.68 22.36 -2.54
C LEU A 471 -12.45 22.57 -3.84
N ALA A 472 -13.74 22.91 -3.76
CA ALA A 472 -14.57 23.16 -4.95
C ALA A 472 -14.10 24.36 -5.81
N ARG A 473 -13.31 25.28 -5.23
CA ARG A 473 -12.68 26.39 -5.98
C ARG A 473 -11.35 25.98 -6.60
N LEU A 474 -10.62 25.06 -5.93
CA LEU A 474 -9.31 24.59 -6.38
C LEU A 474 -9.43 23.51 -7.45
N VAL A 475 -10.45 22.65 -7.37
CA VAL A 475 -10.65 21.54 -8.30
C VAL A 475 -12.04 21.64 -8.95
N ARG A 476 -12.07 22.00 -10.23
CA ARG A 476 -13.33 22.16 -10.97
C ARG A 476 -14.09 20.83 -11.09
N GLY A 477 -15.39 20.88 -10.85
CA GLY A 477 -16.29 19.74 -11.02
C GLY A 477 -16.27 18.75 -9.86
N VAL A 478 -15.51 19.01 -8.79
CA VAL A 478 -15.50 18.19 -7.58
C VAL A 478 -16.57 18.65 -6.61
N ASP A 479 -17.42 17.75 -6.17
CA ASP A 479 -18.36 17.95 -5.06
C ASP A 479 -17.73 17.42 -3.75
N PRO A 480 -17.32 18.29 -2.83
CA PRO A 480 -16.67 17.85 -1.59
C PRO A 480 -17.63 17.28 -0.54
N ARG A 481 -18.96 17.35 -0.76
CA ARG A 481 -19.96 16.95 0.26
C ARG A 481 -19.94 15.46 0.60
N GLY A 482 -19.43 14.62 -0.27
CA GLY A 482 -19.29 13.19 -0.03
C GLY A 482 -17.89 12.74 0.40
N MET A 483 -16.95 13.67 0.57
CA MET A 483 -15.56 13.39 0.92
C MET A 483 -15.33 13.61 2.41
N ASP A 484 -14.66 12.65 3.04
CA ASP A 484 -14.07 12.84 4.38
C ASP A 484 -12.86 13.78 4.34
N THR A 485 -12.36 14.13 5.50
CA THR A 485 -11.24 15.07 5.66
C THR A 485 -9.98 14.56 4.97
N LEU A 486 -9.63 13.28 5.14
CA LEU A 486 -8.47 12.66 4.51
C LEU A 486 -8.54 12.75 2.97
N THR A 487 -9.70 12.42 2.40
CA THR A 487 -9.95 12.50 0.95
C THR A 487 -9.80 13.94 0.44
N ARG A 488 -10.31 14.92 1.18
CA ARG A 488 -10.17 16.34 0.82
C ARG A 488 -8.72 16.79 0.82
N PHE A 489 -7.95 16.42 1.85
CA PHE A 489 -6.53 16.76 1.95
C PHE A 489 -5.73 16.18 0.80
N LEU A 490 -5.87 14.87 0.57
CA LEU A 490 -5.15 14.18 -0.51
C LEU A 490 -5.50 14.74 -1.89
N THR A 491 -6.82 14.94 -2.17
CA THR A 491 -7.27 15.47 -3.46
C THR A 491 -6.77 16.90 -3.68
N THR A 492 -6.77 17.73 -2.63
CA THR A 492 -6.26 19.11 -2.71
C THR A 492 -4.76 19.12 -2.98
N ALA A 493 -3.99 18.36 -2.20
CA ALA A 493 -2.54 18.30 -2.39
C ALA A 493 -2.18 17.77 -3.79
N ALA A 494 -2.83 16.69 -4.25
CA ALA A 494 -2.61 16.16 -5.59
C ALA A 494 -2.93 17.17 -6.70
N ALA A 495 -4.04 17.90 -6.59
CA ALA A 495 -4.43 18.94 -7.56
C ALA A 495 -3.45 20.10 -7.60
N LEU A 496 -2.99 20.57 -6.43
CA LEU A 496 -2.00 21.64 -6.31
C LEU A 496 -0.64 21.22 -6.87
N ALA A 497 -0.20 19.98 -6.63
CA ALA A 497 1.04 19.46 -7.20
C ALA A 497 0.98 19.38 -8.73
N LEU A 498 -0.15 18.94 -9.30
CA LEU A 498 -0.39 18.95 -10.75
C LEU A 498 -0.37 20.38 -11.33
N ALA A 499 -0.99 21.33 -10.63
CA ALA A 499 -0.99 22.74 -11.02
C ALA A 499 0.43 23.34 -10.94
N ASP A 500 1.18 23.03 -9.90
CA ASP A 500 2.57 23.44 -9.76
C ASP A 500 3.47 22.83 -10.85
N ALA A 501 3.22 21.59 -11.26
CA ALA A 501 3.88 20.97 -12.41
C ALA A 501 3.47 21.61 -13.76
N GLY A 502 2.38 22.36 -13.81
CA GLY A 502 1.77 22.84 -15.06
C GLY A 502 1.15 21.71 -15.89
N LEU A 503 0.82 20.59 -15.26
CA LEU A 503 0.34 19.39 -15.92
C LEU A 503 -1.18 19.37 -15.99
N VAL A 504 -1.71 19.33 -17.21
CA VAL A 504 -3.16 19.27 -17.48
C VAL A 504 -3.54 17.86 -17.91
N ILE A 505 -4.28 17.15 -17.08
CA ILE A 505 -4.69 15.76 -17.30
C ILE A 505 -5.85 15.70 -18.29
N ARG A 506 -5.59 15.29 -19.55
CA ARG A 506 -6.58 15.14 -20.62
C ARG A 506 -6.13 14.15 -21.70
N GLY A 507 -7.09 13.68 -22.51
CA GLY A 507 -6.80 12.73 -23.60
C GLY A 507 -6.15 11.45 -23.09
N THR A 508 -5.18 10.94 -23.82
CA THR A 508 -4.41 9.72 -23.48
C THR A 508 -3.55 9.88 -22.24
N LEU A 509 -3.20 11.12 -21.85
CA LEU A 509 -2.41 11.36 -20.64
C LEU A 509 -3.14 10.91 -19.37
N ARG A 510 -4.48 10.87 -19.36
CA ARG A 510 -5.25 10.31 -18.24
C ARG A 510 -4.82 8.87 -17.90
N GLU A 511 -4.51 8.08 -18.90
CA GLU A 511 -4.16 6.67 -18.78
C GLU A 511 -2.69 6.45 -18.44
N ARG A 512 -1.86 7.47 -18.61
CA ARG A 512 -0.41 7.45 -18.41
C ARG A 512 0.03 8.20 -17.14
N VAL A 513 -0.92 8.83 -16.42
CA VAL A 513 -0.69 9.48 -15.13
C VAL A 513 -1.48 8.77 -14.05
N GLY A 514 -0.76 8.27 -13.04
CA GLY A 514 -1.33 7.51 -11.93
C GLY A 514 -1.18 8.20 -10.57
N LEU A 515 -1.52 7.47 -9.52
CA LEU A 515 -1.45 7.95 -8.12
C LEU A 515 -0.90 6.87 -7.20
N VAL A 516 0.17 7.18 -6.48
CA VAL A 516 0.72 6.37 -5.39
C VAL A 516 0.54 7.15 -4.09
N ALA A 517 -0.39 6.71 -3.26
CA ALA A 517 -0.69 7.39 -2.01
C ALA A 517 -0.11 6.63 -0.80
N GLY A 518 0.30 7.37 0.22
CA GLY A 518 0.62 6.87 1.53
C GLY A 518 -0.51 7.19 2.53
N ALA A 519 -0.80 6.26 3.41
CA ALA A 519 -1.69 6.46 4.54
C ALA A 519 -1.18 5.68 5.75
N ALA A 520 -1.49 6.15 6.93
CA ALA A 520 -1.12 5.45 8.15
C ALA A 520 -2.26 4.60 8.69
N ARG A 521 -3.46 5.14 8.68
CA ARG A 521 -4.67 4.56 9.28
C ARG A 521 -5.88 4.75 8.38
N LEU A 522 -6.98 4.11 8.75
CA LEU A 522 -8.30 4.37 8.17
C LEU A 522 -8.70 5.84 8.39
N PRO A 523 -9.49 6.44 7.46
CA PRO A 523 -10.01 7.79 7.65
C PRO A 523 -10.84 7.87 8.95
N TRP A 524 -10.45 8.75 9.88
CA TRP A 524 -11.08 8.85 11.20
C TRP A 524 -12.54 9.26 11.11
N ASP A 525 -12.86 10.33 10.37
CA ASP A 525 -14.24 10.79 10.19
C ASP A 525 -15.15 9.67 9.66
N SER A 526 -14.66 8.90 8.69
CA SER A 526 -15.41 7.79 8.10
C SER A 526 -15.47 6.58 9.03
N ALA A 527 -14.41 6.29 9.77
CA ALA A 527 -14.37 5.21 10.75
C ALA A 527 -15.31 5.48 11.92
N ASP A 528 -15.31 6.69 12.47
CA ASP A 528 -16.24 7.09 13.54
C ASP A 528 -17.70 6.96 13.05
N ALA A 529 -18.02 7.47 11.87
CA ALA A 529 -19.37 7.35 11.30
C ALA A 529 -19.79 5.88 11.07
N PHE A 530 -18.84 5.02 10.69
CA PHE A 530 -19.07 3.60 10.51
C PHE A 530 -19.41 2.93 11.86
N TRP A 531 -18.58 3.13 12.88
CA TRP A 531 -18.79 2.53 14.19
C TRP A 531 -19.99 3.11 14.94
N ASP A 532 -20.29 4.40 14.76
CA ASP A 532 -21.53 5.01 15.26
C ASP A 532 -22.77 4.38 14.64
N SER A 533 -22.70 4.04 13.35
CA SER A 533 -23.76 3.32 12.66
C SER A 533 -24.01 1.93 13.28
N ILE A 534 -22.93 1.21 13.63
CA ILE A 534 -23.03 -0.09 14.32
C ILE A 534 -23.59 0.07 15.73
N ARG A 535 -23.07 1.01 16.52
CA ARG A 535 -23.55 1.28 17.88
C ARG A 535 -25.04 1.64 17.92
N ALA A 536 -25.47 2.45 16.96
CA ALA A 536 -26.86 2.93 16.91
C ALA A 536 -27.87 1.93 16.37
N ARG A 537 -27.47 1.05 15.43
CA ARG A 537 -28.38 0.24 14.62
C ARG A 537 -28.04 -1.24 14.58
N GLY A 538 -26.91 -1.65 15.12
CA GLY A 538 -26.35 -2.99 15.02
C GLY A 538 -25.73 -3.28 13.63
N TYR A 539 -24.98 -4.36 13.55
CA TYR A 539 -24.28 -4.77 12.33
C TYR A 539 -25.22 -5.04 11.14
N ALA A 540 -26.36 -5.66 11.36
CA ALA A 540 -27.31 -6.01 10.29
C ALA A 540 -27.94 -4.78 9.58
N ARG A 541 -27.87 -3.60 10.20
CA ARG A 541 -28.36 -2.33 9.63
C ARG A 541 -27.26 -1.33 9.39
N LEU A 542 -26.06 -1.80 9.10
CA LEU A 542 -24.90 -0.99 8.80
C LEU A 542 -25.15 -0.09 7.57
N SER A 543 -24.52 1.08 7.58
CA SER A 543 -24.55 2.00 6.45
C SER A 543 -23.58 1.57 5.34
N ALA A 544 -24.10 1.15 4.19
CA ALA A 544 -23.29 0.81 3.01
C ALA A 544 -22.35 1.96 2.55
N PRO A 545 -22.78 3.25 2.51
CA PRO A 545 -21.88 4.36 2.24
C PRO A 545 -20.78 4.54 3.28
N ALA A 546 -21.05 4.27 4.58
CA ALA A 546 -20.01 4.35 5.61
C ALA A 546 -18.97 3.25 5.41
N PHE A 547 -19.40 2.01 5.15
CA PHE A 547 -18.50 0.90 4.88
C PHE A 547 -17.58 1.18 3.67
N SER A 548 -18.12 1.69 2.56
CA SER A 548 -17.31 1.96 1.37
C SER A 548 -16.21 3.01 1.58
N ARG A 549 -16.34 3.88 2.59
CA ARG A 549 -15.35 4.92 2.90
C ARG A 549 -14.25 4.46 3.85
N ILE A 550 -14.48 3.43 4.65
CA ILE A 550 -13.43 2.91 5.54
C ILE A 550 -12.47 1.96 4.84
N VAL A 551 -12.69 1.63 3.57
CA VAL A 551 -11.68 0.90 2.80
C VAL A 551 -10.46 1.80 2.62
N MET A 552 -9.26 1.33 3.01
CA MET A 552 -8.06 2.15 3.11
C MET A 552 -7.76 2.97 1.84
N ASN A 553 -7.96 2.39 0.65
CA ASN A 553 -7.70 3.07 -0.63
C ASN A 553 -8.88 3.92 -1.13
N ALA A 554 -9.94 4.11 -0.35
CA ALA A 554 -11.10 4.90 -0.77
C ALA A 554 -10.71 6.36 -1.08
N ALA A 555 -9.86 6.97 -0.24
CA ALA A 555 -9.38 8.33 -0.45
C ALA A 555 -8.54 8.44 -1.74
N ALA A 556 -7.63 7.50 -1.99
CA ALA A 556 -6.82 7.46 -3.21
C ALA A 556 -7.68 7.27 -4.47
N GLY A 557 -8.65 6.35 -4.42
CA GLY A 557 -9.60 6.13 -5.51
C GLY A 557 -10.49 7.35 -5.79
N ALA A 558 -10.93 8.06 -4.76
CA ALA A 558 -11.70 9.29 -4.89
C ALA A 558 -10.85 10.44 -5.49
N ALA A 559 -9.60 10.58 -5.06
CA ALA A 559 -8.66 11.55 -5.63
C ALA A 559 -8.35 11.24 -7.10
N ALA A 560 -8.05 9.99 -7.43
CA ALA A 560 -7.79 9.55 -8.81
C ALA A 560 -8.99 9.83 -9.72
N ARG A 561 -10.21 9.50 -9.28
CA ARG A 561 -11.45 9.80 -10.01
C ARG A 561 -11.64 11.30 -10.20
N SER A 562 -11.49 12.09 -9.14
CA SER A 562 -11.69 13.54 -9.16
C SER A 562 -10.74 14.26 -10.10
N LEU A 563 -9.52 13.75 -10.22
CA LEU A 563 -8.45 14.32 -11.03
C LEU A 563 -8.26 13.60 -12.38
N SER A 564 -9.09 12.60 -12.66
CA SER A 564 -9.02 11.78 -13.89
C SER A 564 -7.67 11.08 -14.09
N LEU A 565 -7.08 10.58 -13.01
CA LEU A 565 -5.84 9.80 -13.03
C LEU A 565 -6.19 8.33 -13.22
N LEU A 566 -6.07 7.83 -14.44
CA LEU A 566 -6.47 6.47 -14.83
C LEU A 566 -5.28 5.52 -15.00
N GLY A 567 -4.06 6.03 -14.85
CA GLY A 567 -2.82 5.26 -14.86
C GLY A 567 -2.68 4.36 -13.61
N PRO A 568 -1.49 3.82 -13.39
CA PRO A 568 -1.21 2.96 -12.23
C PRO A 568 -1.59 3.62 -10.91
N THR A 569 -2.27 2.86 -10.05
CA THR A 569 -2.63 3.34 -8.72
C THR A 569 -2.19 2.34 -7.65
N SER A 570 -1.68 2.85 -6.54
CA SER A 570 -1.34 2.05 -5.36
C SER A 570 -1.56 2.86 -4.10
N LEU A 571 -1.77 2.16 -2.97
CA LEU A 571 -1.77 2.76 -1.65
C LEU A 571 -0.86 1.97 -0.72
N LEU A 572 0.03 2.69 -0.06
CA LEU A 572 0.98 2.17 0.91
C LEU A 572 0.53 2.55 2.31
N ALA A 573 0.20 1.55 3.11
CA ALA A 573 -0.11 1.73 4.52
C ALA A 573 1.19 1.66 5.32
N GLY A 574 1.97 2.73 5.28
CA GLY A 574 3.34 2.78 5.80
C GLY A 574 3.49 3.49 7.15
N GLY A 575 2.41 3.74 7.91
CA GLY A 575 2.49 4.53 9.13
C GLY A 575 3.15 5.88 8.86
N PRO A 576 4.03 6.37 9.76
CA PRO A 576 4.75 7.63 9.60
C PRO A 576 5.63 7.73 8.34
N LEU A 577 6.03 6.58 7.78
CA LEU A 577 6.83 6.50 6.55
C LEU A 577 5.99 6.57 5.28
N GLY A 578 4.65 6.57 5.38
CA GLY A 578 3.75 6.48 4.22
C GLY A 578 4.10 7.44 3.09
N GLY A 579 4.49 8.68 3.41
CA GLY A 579 4.90 9.69 2.43
C GLY A 579 6.18 9.34 1.68
N LEU A 580 7.23 8.95 2.38
CA LEU A 580 8.50 8.53 1.77
C LEU A 580 8.33 7.21 1.01
N HIS A 581 7.57 6.25 1.54
CA HIS A 581 7.25 5.01 0.83
C HIS A 581 6.52 5.30 -0.48
N ALA A 582 5.54 6.21 -0.49
CA ALA A 582 4.81 6.59 -1.71
C ALA A 582 5.75 7.19 -2.76
N VAL A 583 6.65 8.11 -2.37
CA VAL A 583 7.62 8.72 -3.29
C VAL A 583 8.65 7.71 -3.78
N ALA A 584 9.19 6.88 -2.88
CA ALA A 584 10.18 5.85 -3.24
C ALA A 584 9.56 4.82 -4.20
N VAL A 585 8.38 4.27 -3.88
CA VAL A 585 7.69 3.30 -4.73
C VAL A 585 7.29 3.90 -6.07
N ALA A 586 6.79 5.14 -6.12
CA ALA A 586 6.49 5.82 -7.37
C ALA A 586 7.75 6.01 -8.24
N ALA A 587 8.87 6.37 -7.63
CA ALA A 587 10.15 6.48 -8.33
C ALA A 587 10.61 5.11 -8.87
N GLU A 588 10.49 4.04 -8.08
CA GLU A 588 10.82 2.68 -8.54
C GLU A 588 9.90 2.19 -9.66
N MET A 589 8.59 2.46 -9.57
CA MET A 589 7.64 2.15 -10.65
C MET A 589 8.03 2.84 -11.94
N LEU A 590 8.28 4.15 -11.92
CA LEU A 590 8.72 4.91 -13.10
C LEU A 590 10.08 4.46 -13.64
N ALA A 591 10.98 4.03 -12.76
CA ALA A 591 12.30 3.54 -13.16
C ALA A 591 12.25 2.13 -13.78
N CYS A 592 11.35 1.26 -13.29
CA CYS A 592 11.35 -0.17 -13.60
C CYS A 592 10.23 -0.63 -14.54
N ARG A 593 9.18 0.18 -14.75
CA ARG A 593 7.99 -0.16 -15.54
C ARG A 593 7.74 0.86 -16.64
N ASP A 594 6.91 0.52 -17.62
CA ASP A 594 6.52 1.42 -18.73
C ASP A 594 5.01 1.71 -18.81
N ASP A 595 4.29 1.45 -17.74
CA ASP A 595 2.85 1.65 -17.68
C ASP A 595 2.42 3.09 -17.30
N ALA A 596 3.37 3.96 -16.93
CA ALA A 596 3.13 5.38 -16.64
C ALA A 596 4.21 6.30 -17.19
N ASP A 597 3.83 7.54 -17.52
CA ASP A 597 4.75 8.65 -17.84
C ASP A 597 5.02 9.53 -16.62
N ALA A 598 4.01 9.65 -15.75
CA ALA A 598 4.13 10.34 -14.48
C ALA A 598 3.25 9.70 -13.39
N LEU A 599 3.65 9.90 -12.15
CA LEU A 599 2.90 9.48 -10.96
C LEU A 599 2.78 10.67 -10.00
N VAL A 600 1.56 10.91 -9.52
CA VAL A 600 1.36 11.74 -8.33
C VAL A 600 1.67 10.86 -7.14
N ALA A 601 2.64 11.23 -6.32
CA ALA A 601 3.03 10.49 -5.12
C ALA A 601 2.91 11.38 -3.89
N GLY A 602 2.47 10.86 -2.75
CA GLY A 602 2.39 11.63 -1.52
C GLY A 602 1.56 10.94 -0.46
N ALA A 603 1.30 11.62 0.65
CA ALA A 603 0.50 11.09 1.74
C ALA A 603 -0.42 12.15 2.33
N ALA A 604 -1.46 11.68 3.01
CA ALA A 604 -2.36 12.51 3.79
C ALA A 604 -2.63 11.85 5.15
N ASP A 605 -2.89 12.69 6.14
CA ASP A 605 -3.29 12.28 7.48
C ASP A 605 -4.24 13.31 8.08
N GLU A 606 -5.13 12.85 8.98
CA GLU A 606 -6.13 13.68 9.65
C GLU A 606 -6.17 13.41 11.15
N LEU A 607 -6.54 14.39 11.93
CA LEU A 607 -6.69 14.29 13.39
C LEU A 607 -8.13 14.00 13.80
N GLY A 608 -8.40 12.75 14.14
CA GLY A 608 -9.68 12.35 14.73
C GLY A 608 -9.70 12.51 16.26
N PRO A 609 -10.89 12.63 16.88
CA PRO A 609 -11.04 12.75 18.33
C PRO A 609 -10.42 11.59 19.11
N GLY A 610 -10.55 10.35 18.58
CA GLY A 610 -9.98 9.16 19.20
C GLY A 610 -8.45 9.20 19.26
N MET A 611 -7.81 9.62 18.15
CA MET A 611 -6.35 9.78 18.10
C MET A 611 -5.85 10.85 19.07
N LEU A 612 -6.55 11.97 19.16
CA LEU A 612 -6.20 13.04 20.11
C LEU A 612 -6.35 12.58 21.55
N ALA A 613 -7.41 11.83 21.87
CA ALA A 613 -7.62 11.28 23.21
C ALA A 613 -6.54 10.25 23.58
N ASP A 614 -6.14 9.40 22.65
CA ASP A 614 -5.07 8.43 22.86
C ASP A 614 -3.72 9.15 23.05
N HIS A 615 -3.44 10.16 22.22
CA HIS A 615 -2.26 11.01 22.37
C HIS A 615 -2.20 11.71 23.73
N ALA A 616 -3.30 12.29 24.19
CA ALA A 616 -3.37 12.93 25.52
C ALA A 616 -3.16 11.94 26.67
N PHE A 617 -3.55 10.69 26.48
CA PHE A 617 -3.29 9.64 27.46
C PHE A 617 -1.80 9.26 27.52
N MET A 618 -1.15 9.13 26.37
CA MET A 618 0.26 8.76 26.29
C MET A 618 1.21 9.89 26.68
N HIS A 619 0.83 11.12 26.38
CA HIS A 619 1.64 12.33 26.61
C HIS A 619 0.82 13.36 27.38
N PRO A 620 0.53 13.14 28.67
CA PRO A 620 -0.32 14.03 29.48
C PRO A 620 0.27 15.43 29.64
N ASP A 621 1.58 15.57 29.49
CA ASP A 621 2.31 16.84 29.62
C ASP A 621 2.61 17.47 28.24
N ALA A 622 2.07 16.90 27.15
CA ALA A 622 2.32 17.38 25.79
C ALA A 622 1.83 18.81 25.58
N GLY A 623 2.73 19.63 25.20
CA GLY A 623 2.65 20.96 24.59
C GLY A 623 1.69 22.00 25.19
N ARG A 624 2.21 23.17 25.43
CA ARG A 624 1.41 24.41 25.61
C ARG A 624 1.48 25.24 24.34
N GLU A 625 0.54 26.17 24.15
CA GLU A 625 0.46 26.99 22.93
C GLU A 625 1.74 27.78 22.66
N ASP A 626 2.46 28.18 23.70
CA ASP A 626 3.69 28.99 23.67
C ASP A 626 4.98 28.19 23.88
N ASP A 627 4.89 26.83 24.09
CA ASP A 627 6.08 26.01 24.31
C ASP A 627 6.68 25.55 22.98
N PRO A 628 7.99 25.79 22.78
CA PRO A 628 8.65 25.25 21.62
C PRO A 628 8.68 23.71 21.70
N PHE A 629 8.39 23.06 20.58
CA PHE A 629 8.45 21.63 20.44
C PHE A 629 9.92 21.15 20.37
N PRO A 630 10.46 20.47 21.39
CA PRO A 630 11.89 20.19 21.47
C PRO A 630 12.28 18.96 20.68
N ILE A 631 12.19 19.02 19.34
CA ILE A 631 12.71 17.96 18.50
C ILE A 631 14.22 17.85 18.68
N TYR A 632 14.72 16.63 18.79
CA TYR A 632 16.12 16.30 19.07
C TYR A 632 16.64 16.77 20.45
N ALA A 633 15.77 17.10 21.40
CA ALA A 633 16.20 17.31 22.77
C ALA A 633 16.74 16.00 23.39
N ALA A 634 17.69 16.14 24.30
CA ALA A 634 18.34 14.98 24.92
C ALA A 634 17.50 14.34 26.05
N ASP A 635 16.65 15.11 26.70
CA ASP A 635 16.04 14.80 28.00
C ASP A 635 14.57 15.18 28.14
N HIS A 636 13.96 15.72 27.12
CA HIS A 636 12.57 16.18 27.15
C HIS A 636 11.83 15.76 25.89
N GLU A 637 10.60 15.30 26.06
CA GLU A 637 9.67 15.03 24.97
C GLU A 637 8.34 15.74 25.18
N ALA A 638 7.83 16.34 24.12
CA ALA A 638 6.53 17.00 24.13
C ALA A 638 5.93 16.97 22.72
N PRO A 639 5.59 15.78 22.18
CA PRO A 639 5.09 15.69 20.83
C PRO A 639 3.77 16.45 20.69
N VAL A 640 3.65 17.26 19.63
CA VAL A 640 2.42 17.93 19.24
C VAL A 640 1.88 17.29 17.99
N ARG A 641 0.63 16.84 18.00
CA ARG A 641 0.01 16.23 16.84
C ARG A 641 -0.40 17.27 15.78
N GLY A 642 -0.16 16.91 14.52
CA GLY A 642 -0.56 17.67 13.35
C GLY A 642 -1.32 16.83 12.34
N GLU A 643 -1.96 17.51 11.40
CA GLU A 643 -2.63 16.88 10.24
C GLU A 643 -2.20 17.57 8.94
N GLY A 644 -2.38 16.90 7.81
CA GLY A 644 -2.09 17.50 6.52
C GLY A 644 -1.84 16.50 5.41
N ALA A 645 -1.42 17.02 4.27
CA ALA A 645 -1.05 16.23 3.09
C ALA A 645 0.07 16.92 2.32
N ALA A 646 0.89 16.13 1.65
CA ALA A 646 1.76 16.64 0.61
C ALA A 646 1.80 15.66 -0.57
N CYS A 647 1.85 16.22 -1.78
CA CYS A 647 1.92 15.46 -3.02
C CYS A 647 2.98 16.03 -3.96
N PHE A 648 3.54 15.14 -4.78
CA PHE A 648 4.59 15.43 -5.74
C PHE A 648 4.23 14.81 -7.09
N VAL A 649 4.54 15.49 -8.18
CA VAL A 649 4.43 14.94 -9.53
C VAL A 649 5.81 14.42 -9.93
N LEU A 650 5.97 13.11 -9.92
CA LEU A 650 7.17 12.43 -10.41
C LEU A 650 6.98 12.06 -11.86
N ALA A 651 8.04 12.18 -12.67
CA ALA A 651 8.02 11.78 -14.07
C ALA A 651 9.35 11.17 -14.48
N ARG A 652 9.34 10.37 -15.55
CA ARG A 652 10.61 9.99 -16.21
C ARG A 652 11.26 11.24 -16.77
N ALA A 653 12.57 11.38 -16.57
CA ALA A 653 13.32 12.52 -17.07
C ALA A 653 13.16 12.69 -18.59
N ALA A 654 13.12 11.59 -19.34
CA ALA A 654 12.92 11.60 -20.78
C ALA A 654 11.55 12.14 -21.22
N SER A 655 10.52 12.00 -20.39
CA SER A 655 9.16 12.48 -20.69
C SER A 655 8.89 13.89 -20.12
N ALA A 656 9.76 14.43 -19.27
CA ALA A 656 9.52 15.65 -18.51
C ALA A 656 9.20 16.86 -19.40
N SER A 657 9.98 17.09 -20.46
CA SER A 657 9.77 18.22 -21.39
C SER A 657 8.49 18.08 -22.20
N MET A 658 8.04 16.88 -22.51
CA MET A 658 6.76 16.62 -23.19
C MET A 658 5.60 16.86 -22.25
N LEU A 659 5.71 16.43 -20.99
CA LEU A 659 4.67 16.56 -19.98
C LEU A 659 4.49 18.01 -19.50
N ALA A 660 5.59 18.71 -19.27
CA ALA A 660 5.62 20.08 -18.75
C ALA A 660 6.55 20.98 -19.59
N PRO A 661 6.14 21.34 -20.84
CA PRO A 661 7.05 22.00 -21.78
C PRO A 661 7.47 23.42 -21.37
N THR A 662 6.74 24.03 -20.43
CA THR A 662 7.02 25.41 -19.96
C THR A 662 7.70 25.45 -18.60
N LYS A 663 7.97 24.30 -17.99
CA LYS A 663 8.57 24.23 -16.65
C LYS A 663 9.75 23.26 -16.63
N ALA A 664 10.83 23.69 -16.01
CA ALA A 664 11.94 22.79 -15.69
C ALA A 664 11.57 21.90 -14.50
N PRO A 665 12.16 20.70 -14.39
CA PRO A 665 12.05 19.90 -13.18
C PRO A 665 12.52 20.68 -11.95
N ILE A 666 11.90 20.41 -10.81
CA ILE A 666 12.25 21.05 -9.52
C ILE A 666 13.44 20.34 -8.89
N ALA A 667 13.44 19.02 -8.99
CA ALA A 667 14.46 18.17 -8.41
C ALA A 667 14.60 16.87 -9.22
N ARG A 668 15.76 16.23 -9.09
CA ARG A 668 15.99 14.85 -9.51
C ARG A 668 15.89 13.94 -8.29
N VAL A 669 15.21 12.82 -8.41
CA VAL A 669 15.30 11.71 -7.45
C VAL A 669 16.65 11.03 -7.70
N ALA A 670 17.64 11.35 -6.88
CA ALA A 670 18.99 10.86 -7.06
C ALA A 670 19.18 9.47 -6.47
N GLY A 671 18.54 9.19 -5.34
CA GLY A 671 18.62 7.89 -4.69
C GLY A 671 17.46 7.65 -3.73
N THR A 672 17.08 6.39 -3.62
CA THR A 672 16.11 5.86 -2.66
C THR A 672 16.75 4.77 -1.82
N GLY A 673 16.39 4.68 -0.57
CA GLY A 673 16.82 3.61 0.33
C GLY A 673 15.69 3.20 1.25
N LEU A 674 15.48 1.90 1.38
CA LEU A 674 14.53 1.27 2.27
C LEU A 674 15.24 0.19 3.08
N ALA A 675 14.93 0.09 4.37
CA ALA A 675 15.51 -0.89 5.27
C ALA A 675 14.52 -1.26 6.40
N GLY A 676 14.87 -2.22 7.21
CA GLY A 676 14.12 -2.57 8.41
C GLY A 676 14.19 -1.49 9.51
N PRO A 677 13.55 -1.73 10.66
CA PRO A 677 13.36 -0.71 11.70
C PRO A 677 14.66 -0.14 12.28
N ARG A 678 15.72 -0.95 12.33
CA ARG A 678 17.02 -0.56 12.87
C ARG A 678 18.05 -0.19 11.82
N GLY A 679 17.64 -0.07 10.57
CA GLY A 679 18.51 0.10 9.41
C GLY A 679 18.43 1.48 8.77
N LEU A 680 18.20 2.56 9.53
CA LEU A 680 18.14 3.90 8.94
C LEU A 680 19.48 4.30 8.31
N ASP A 681 20.61 3.96 8.92
CA ASP A 681 21.96 4.10 8.37
C ASP A 681 22.14 3.29 7.08
N VAL A 682 21.57 2.08 7.03
CA VAL A 682 21.56 1.22 5.84
C VAL A 682 20.73 1.88 4.72
N ALA A 683 19.53 2.40 5.05
CA ALA A 683 18.67 3.10 4.09
C ALA A 683 19.38 4.36 3.52
N ILE A 684 20.02 5.17 4.39
CA ILE A 684 20.83 6.31 3.96
C ILE A 684 21.96 5.84 3.04
N GLY A 685 22.66 4.77 3.42
CA GLY A 685 23.74 4.19 2.62
C GLY A 685 23.25 3.72 1.23
N PHE A 686 22.05 3.13 1.12
CA PHE A 686 21.46 2.78 -0.17
C PHE A 686 21.17 4.02 -1.02
N ALA A 687 20.58 5.07 -0.44
CA ALA A 687 20.27 6.31 -1.15
C ALA A 687 21.54 7.00 -1.67
N LEU A 688 22.59 7.10 -0.85
CA LEU A 688 23.88 7.70 -1.23
C LEU A 688 24.56 6.89 -2.34
N ARG A 689 24.61 5.56 -2.24
CA ARG A 689 25.19 4.69 -3.27
C ARG A 689 24.43 4.78 -4.59
N ALA A 690 23.08 4.81 -4.55
CA ALA A 690 22.26 4.96 -5.76
C ALA A 690 22.50 6.29 -6.45
N ALA A 691 22.83 7.33 -5.71
CA ALA A 691 23.15 8.66 -6.21
C ALA A 691 24.63 8.81 -6.61
N GLU A 692 25.49 7.84 -6.29
CA GLU A 692 26.94 7.87 -6.53
C GLU A 692 27.62 9.06 -5.84
N ILE A 693 27.17 9.41 -4.62
CA ILE A 693 27.77 10.52 -3.85
C ILE A 693 28.21 10.07 -2.45
N SER A 694 29.07 10.89 -1.84
CA SER A 694 29.51 10.71 -0.46
C SER A 694 28.63 11.48 0.54
N PRO A 695 28.67 11.15 1.85
CA PRO A 695 28.00 11.95 2.88
C PRO A 695 28.41 13.43 2.87
N ALA A 696 29.64 13.76 2.44
CA ALA A 696 30.12 15.13 2.39
C ALA A 696 29.44 15.99 1.30
N ASP A 697 28.77 15.37 0.33
CA ASP A 697 28.08 16.04 -0.77
C ASP A 697 26.63 16.40 -0.42
N VAL A 698 26.16 16.08 0.80
CA VAL A 698 24.83 16.42 1.30
C VAL A 698 24.85 17.83 1.91
N ASP A 699 24.04 18.73 1.37
CA ASP A 699 23.97 20.13 1.79
C ASP A 699 23.00 20.38 2.95
N ALA A 700 21.94 19.56 3.07
CA ALA A 700 20.99 19.65 4.16
C ALA A 700 20.31 18.28 4.42
N ILE A 701 19.90 18.04 5.66
CA ILE A 701 19.16 16.85 6.09
C ILE A 701 17.81 17.27 6.62
N TYR A 702 16.77 16.53 6.23
CA TYR A 702 15.39 16.70 6.69
C TYR A 702 14.93 15.43 7.40
N GLY A 703 14.77 15.53 8.73
CA GLY A 703 14.29 14.44 9.56
C GLY A 703 12.76 14.45 9.72
N SER A 704 12.23 13.34 10.15
CA SER A 704 10.80 13.11 10.41
C SER A 704 10.56 12.63 11.85
N ALA A 705 11.49 12.90 12.78
CA ALA A 705 11.29 12.62 14.19
C ALA A 705 10.05 13.36 14.71
N ASP A 706 9.20 12.64 15.45
CA ASP A 706 7.88 13.12 15.91
C ASP A 706 7.91 13.86 17.25
N GLY A 707 9.12 14.09 17.81
CA GLY A 707 9.33 14.75 19.08
C GLY A 707 9.33 13.84 20.30
N THR A 708 9.21 12.53 20.10
CA THR A 708 9.53 11.56 21.14
C THR A 708 11.05 11.38 21.24
N LEU A 709 11.53 11.01 22.43
CA LEU A 709 12.96 10.71 22.62
C LEU A 709 13.40 9.52 21.78
N ALA A 710 12.53 8.53 21.62
CA ALA A 710 12.84 7.32 20.85
C ALA A 710 13.06 7.62 19.36
N SER A 711 12.17 8.39 18.72
CA SER A 711 12.31 8.74 17.31
C SER A 711 13.50 9.67 17.07
N SER A 712 13.70 10.65 17.95
CA SER A 712 14.84 11.58 17.86
C SER A 712 16.19 10.86 17.99
N ARG A 713 16.32 9.90 18.92
CA ARG A 713 17.55 9.11 19.10
C ARG A 713 17.80 8.20 17.90
N ALA A 714 16.78 7.51 17.39
CA ALA A 714 16.93 6.63 16.24
C ALA A 714 17.47 7.37 15.01
N GLU A 715 16.97 8.58 14.74
CA GLU A 715 17.49 9.40 13.64
C GLU A 715 18.92 9.88 13.92
N LEU A 716 19.19 10.42 15.11
CA LEU A 716 20.50 10.94 15.46
C LEU A 716 21.59 9.86 15.44
N ASP A 717 21.32 8.67 15.99
CA ASP A 717 22.26 7.55 16.01
C ASP A 717 22.65 7.15 14.56
N ALA A 718 21.67 7.06 13.67
CA ALA A 718 21.92 6.74 12.26
C ALA A 718 22.71 7.86 11.55
N LEU A 719 22.37 9.12 11.82
CA LEU A 719 23.08 10.27 11.26
C LEU A 719 24.53 10.33 11.75
N HIS A 720 24.78 10.09 13.02
CA HIS A 720 26.14 10.02 13.56
C HIS A 720 26.95 8.85 12.97
N ALA A 721 26.31 7.69 12.76
CA ALA A 721 26.95 6.54 12.14
C ALA A 721 27.39 6.82 10.69
N VAL A 722 26.58 7.55 9.92
CA VAL A 722 26.86 7.82 8.50
C VAL A 722 27.76 9.04 8.30
N PHE A 723 27.49 10.12 9.02
CA PHE A 723 28.13 11.44 8.78
C PHE A 723 29.30 11.75 9.74
N GLY A 724 29.32 11.10 10.91
CA GLY A 724 30.36 11.33 11.91
C GLY A 724 30.51 12.82 12.27
N ALA A 725 31.73 13.31 12.34
CA ALA A 725 32.01 14.71 12.67
C ALA A 725 31.50 15.72 11.62
N SER A 726 31.17 15.29 10.41
CA SER A 726 30.63 16.20 9.38
C SER A 726 29.21 16.64 9.66
N LEU A 727 28.46 15.90 10.47
CA LEU A 727 27.08 16.19 10.84
C LEU A 727 26.94 17.61 11.46
N ALA A 728 27.89 18.02 12.30
CA ALA A 728 27.90 19.34 12.92
C ALA A 728 27.93 20.53 11.94
N ARG A 729 28.07 20.25 10.64
CA ARG A 729 28.22 21.26 9.59
C ARG A 729 27.10 21.21 8.57
N ILE A 730 26.24 20.24 8.66
CA ILE A 730 25.10 20.02 7.75
C ILE A 730 23.85 20.47 8.47
N PRO A 731 23.09 21.44 7.94
CA PRO A 731 21.82 21.83 8.52
C PRO A 731 20.88 20.66 8.65
N LEU A 732 20.39 20.42 9.86
CA LEU A 732 19.33 19.46 10.15
C LEU A 732 18.02 20.23 10.36
N ALA A 733 17.01 19.92 9.58
CA ALA A 733 15.67 20.51 9.65
C ALA A 733 14.62 19.45 9.93
N ASN A 734 13.54 19.86 10.61
CA ASN A 734 12.38 19.01 10.81
C ASN A 734 11.11 19.88 10.89
N PRO A 735 10.21 19.79 9.92
CA PRO A 735 9.02 20.64 9.84
C PRO A 735 7.99 20.37 10.95
N ALA A 736 8.08 19.23 11.65
CA ALA A 736 7.18 18.95 12.78
C ALA A 736 7.29 19.99 13.89
N SER A 737 8.45 20.63 14.05
CA SER A 737 8.64 21.75 15.01
C SER A 737 7.70 22.94 14.76
N ILE A 738 7.07 23.01 13.60
CA ILE A 738 6.18 24.11 13.20
C ILE A 738 4.79 23.60 12.86
N LEU A 739 4.71 22.45 12.15
CA LEU A 739 3.48 21.89 11.61
C LEU A 739 2.84 20.83 12.52
N GLY A 740 3.53 20.43 13.60
CA GLY A 740 3.16 19.26 14.39
C GLY A 740 3.52 17.95 13.70
N ALA A 741 3.63 16.89 14.47
CA ALA A 741 3.90 15.54 13.98
C ALA A 741 2.60 14.87 13.51
N SER A 742 2.50 14.59 12.22
CA SER A 742 1.44 13.77 11.63
C SER A 742 1.98 12.41 11.23
N GLU A 743 1.11 11.43 11.10
CA GLU A 743 1.51 10.14 10.51
C GLU A 743 1.80 10.27 8.99
N GLY A 744 1.42 11.40 8.36
CA GLY A 744 1.86 11.82 7.01
C GLY A 744 3.10 12.70 7.00
N LEU A 745 3.81 12.83 8.12
CA LEU A 745 4.92 13.80 8.30
C LEU A 745 6.01 13.65 7.25
N SER A 746 6.39 12.44 6.88
CA SER A 746 7.45 12.22 5.89
C SER A 746 7.16 12.83 4.51
N ALA A 747 5.88 12.98 4.13
CA ALA A 747 5.50 13.73 2.94
C ALA A 747 5.69 15.25 3.14
N LEU A 748 5.27 15.79 4.28
CA LEU A 748 5.47 17.22 4.62
C LEU A 748 6.96 17.55 4.72
N THR A 749 7.76 16.65 5.28
CA THR A 749 9.23 16.75 5.32
C THR A 749 9.83 16.79 3.91
N THR A 750 9.33 15.96 3.00
CA THR A 750 9.75 15.97 1.60
C THR A 750 9.38 17.30 0.91
N ALA A 751 8.18 17.84 1.18
CA ALA A 751 7.78 19.14 0.66
C ALA A 751 8.68 20.28 1.18
N ALA A 752 9.02 20.28 2.46
CA ALA A 752 9.96 21.23 3.05
C ALA A 752 11.36 21.15 2.41
N ALA A 753 11.85 19.92 2.17
CA ALA A 753 13.12 19.69 1.50
C ALA A 753 13.13 20.22 0.05
N ILE A 754 12.04 20.06 -0.68
CA ILE A 754 11.86 20.61 -2.03
C ILE A 754 11.88 22.15 -2.01
N GLU A 755 11.23 22.78 -1.03
CA GLU A 755 11.31 24.24 -0.86
C GLU A 755 12.74 24.73 -0.57
N ALA A 756 13.52 23.94 0.17
CA ALA A 756 14.93 24.26 0.36
C ALA A 756 15.74 24.19 -0.94
N LEU A 757 15.47 23.20 -1.80
CA LEU A 757 16.10 23.13 -3.14
C LEU A 757 15.69 24.31 -4.03
N ARG A 758 14.41 24.72 -4.00
CA ARG A 758 13.90 25.87 -4.77
C ARG A 758 14.56 27.19 -4.36
N THR A 759 14.74 27.38 -3.05
CA THR A 759 15.27 28.65 -2.49
C THR A 759 16.77 28.65 -2.28
N GLY A 760 17.42 27.48 -2.38
CA GLY A 760 18.84 27.31 -2.07
C GLY A 760 19.18 27.47 -0.58
N ARG A 761 18.19 27.34 0.34
CA ARG A 761 18.37 27.57 1.77
C ARG A 761 17.65 26.54 2.61
N ALA A 762 18.32 25.95 3.60
CA ALA A 762 17.71 25.10 4.60
C ALA A 762 16.76 25.88 5.54
N HIS A 763 15.87 25.17 6.22
CA HIS A 763 14.97 25.72 7.22
C HIS A 763 15.51 25.52 8.64
N PRO A 764 15.25 26.44 9.58
CA PRO A 764 15.57 26.24 10.99
C PRO A 764 14.57 25.26 11.64
N ILE A 765 14.95 24.68 12.77
CA ILE A 765 14.05 24.01 13.69
C ILE A 765 13.52 25.05 14.68
N ALA A 766 12.20 25.20 14.79
CA ALA A 766 11.61 26.15 15.74
C ALA A 766 11.91 25.73 17.18
N GLY A 767 12.27 26.73 18.02
CA GLY A 767 12.50 26.52 19.45
C GLY A 767 13.70 25.61 19.78
N ALA A 768 14.54 25.26 18.80
CA ALA A 768 15.72 24.47 19.06
C ALA A 768 16.65 25.18 20.02
N ALA A 769 16.78 24.67 21.24
CA ALA A 769 17.96 24.93 22.06
C ALA A 769 19.18 24.37 21.33
N SER A 770 20.36 24.99 21.49
CA SER A 770 21.59 24.47 20.89
C SER A 770 21.80 23.03 21.32
N CYS A 771 21.68 22.11 20.35
CA CYS A 771 22.05 20.72 20.57
C CYS A 771 23.54 20.58 20.20
N PRO A 772 24.43 20.28 21.14
CA PRO A 772 25.86 20.20 20.85
C PRO A 772 26.16 19.23 19.69
N GLY A 773 26.83 19.69 18.65
CA GLY A 773 27.21 18.86 17.51
C GLY A 773 26.17 18.84 16.37
N LEU A 774 25.08 19.61 16.45
CA LEU A 774 24.08 19.75 15.39
C LEU A 774 23.94 21.18 14.91
N GLU A 775 23.73 21.38 13.62
CA GLU A 775 23.37 22.67 13.02
C GLU A 775 21.85 22.73 12.82
N LEU A 776 21.14 23.36 13.73
CA LEU A 776 19.67 23.41 13.79
C LEU A 776 19.05 24.74 13.32
N HIS A 777 19.90 25.75 13.00
CA HIS A 777 19.45 27.09 12.63
C HIS A 777 19.34 27.33 11.13
N GLY A 778 19.57 26.31 10.31
CA GLY A 778 19.49 26.40 8.85
C GLY A 778 20.67 27.12 8.19
N ALA A 779 21.79 27.30 8.90
CA ALA A 779 22.99 27.93 8.35
C ALA A 779 23.72 26.98 7.40
N SER A 780 23.47 27.12 6.10
CA SER A 780 24.17 26.36 5.06
C SER A 780 25.46 27.07 4.61
N ARG A 781 26.48 26.27 4.24
CA ARG A 781 27.77 26.78 3.74
C ARG A 781 27.72 27.36 2.33
N GLY A 782 26.62 27.11 1.62
CA GLY A 782 26.39 27.52 0.24
C GLY A 782 24.93 27.28 -0.14
N PRO A 783 24.58 27.40 -1.42
CA PRO A 783 23.23 27.06 -1.88
C PRO A 783 22.94 25.57 -1.68
N VAL A 784 21.81 25.27 -1.11
CA VAL A 784 21.34 23.88 -0.96
C VAL A 784 20.99 23.29 -2.32
N ARG A 785 21.72 22.26 -2.74
CA ARG A 785 21.55 21.55 -4.02
C ARG A 785 21.30 20.07 -3.86
N THR A 786 21.71 19.50 -2.75
CA THR A 786 21.54 18.07 -2.42
C THR A 786 20.92 17.94 -1.05
N VAL A 787 19.74 17.36 -0.96
CA VAL A 787 19.01 17.17 0.29
C VAL A 787 18.77 15.69 0.53
N LEU A 788 19.03 15.27 1.76
CA LEU A 788 18.68 13.96 2.27
C LEU A 788 17.43 14.07 3.15
N ILE A 789 16.41 13.32 2.85
CA ILE A 789 15.18 13.18 3.65
C ILE A 789 15.20 11.81 4.29
N ILE A 790 14.91 11.74 5.59
CA ILE A 790 14.93 10.49 6.37
C ILE A 790 13.68 10.34 7.22
N ALA A 791 13.27 9.10 7.42
CA ALA A 791 12.26 8.74 8.39
C ALA A 791 12.50 7.31 8.90
N ALA A 792 12.20 7.06 10.15
CA ALA A 792 12.25 5.74 10.77
C ALA A 792 11.01 5.51 11.64
N ASP A 793 10.55 4.27 11.66
CA ASP A 793 9.44 3.80 12.49
C ASP A 793 9.70 2.37 12.94
N PRO A 794 9.41 2.03 14.20
CA PRO A 794 9.69 0.68 14.73
C PRO A 794 8.95 -0.45 14.02
N ALA A 795 7.82 -0.17 13.39
CA ALA A 795 7.02 -1.15 12.67
C ALA A 795 7.24 -1.06 11.15
N ALA A 796 7.11 0.14 10.58
CA ALA A 796 7.19 0.33 9.11
C ALA A 796 8.61 0.25 8.55
N GLY A 797 9.64 0.35 9.38
CA GLY A 797 11.04 0.28 8.93
C GLY A 797 11.71 1.64 8.85
N SER A 798 12.62 1.79 7.92
CA SER A 798 13.42 3.00 7.67
C SER A 798 13.42 3.35 6.20
N ALA A 799 13.38 4.65 5.90
CA ALA A 799 13.40 5.17 4.54
C ALA A 799 14.33 6.38 4.42
N ALA A 800 15.01 6.47 3.30
CA ALA A 800 15.82 7.62 2.92
C ALA A 800 15.56 7.99 1.46
N LEU A 801 15.45 9.27 1.18
CA LEU A 801 15.27 9.83 -0.16
C LEU A 801 16.30 10.95 -0.37
N LEU A 802 17.07 10.82 -1.44
CA LEU A 802 18.03 11.84 -1.84
C LEU A 802 17.51 12.59 -3.06
N LEU A 803 17.37 13.89 -2.91
CA LEU A 803 16.97 14.80 -3.97
C LEU A 803 18.13 15.73 -4.32
N GLN A 804 18.30 15.99 -5.62
CA GLN A 804 19.25 16.94 -6.13
C GLN A 804 18.58 18.01 -6.99
N ALA A 805 19.05 19.23 -6.92
CA ALA A 805 18.69 20.27 -7.87
C ALA A 805 18.98 19.80 -9.31
N PRO A 806 18.16 20.20 -10.30
CA PRO A 806 18.28 19.77 -11.69
C PRO A 806 19.61 20.13 -12.31
#